data_2d3339e065413f0596d2b0140df4777d
#
_entry.id   2d3339e065413f0596d2b0140df4777d
#
_cell.length_a   1.000
_cell.length_b   1.000
_cell.length_c   1.000
_cell.angle_alpha   90.00
_cell.angle_beta   90.00
_cell.angle_gamma   90.00
#
_symmetry.space_group_name_H-M   'P 1'
#
loop_
_entity.id
_entity.type
_entity.pdbx_description
1 polymer ?
#
loop_
_entity_poly.entity_id
_entity_poly.type
_entity_poly.pdbx_seq_one_letter_code
_entity_poly.pdbx_strand_id
1 'polypeptide(L)'
;MKASFISRSYLFILLNLFLLTFCMPVNAESSMSIDQKIDQVLEPAANVAESVDFWSLPIGGVTSVAGILTIIFYIVFSVGAIMLIISGFKKDTTWGLINLLVPFGFFVYMFKYPEEAQPGRKITLIGLVGSIACLVITMLTSNVAGKVDQKIDQVLEPAANVAESVVFWSMPIGGGKAIPLVLIILGTTALFLTIYFRFINFRALGIAARTITGKYTAKDAPGQITHFQALSAALSATVGLGNIAGVAVAIAIGGPGATFWMILVGLCGMTTKFTECTLGVKYRKVDADGKTRGGAMYYLQDGLKEMGMAKLGKFLAILFAIFCVAGAIGAGNMFQANQAHQQFSDTFGILEQGWQFGLIVALVVGVVIIGGIVWIARVTSFLVPFMCAGYMLAAVTVLIVNAGEIPSSIALIFTEAFSGSAAVGGVIGAIIQGSKRGVFSNEAGVGSAPIAHSAVKTDRPASEGLVALLEPFIDTVIVCTMTALVIISSGMWNVKADAINQLDLVTAPASQSIVTTVESGTKFNLTGNESDQGTKWQEVKVFKEDVIGWVKSDDIKMRNGDGIWLTSEAFATVISWFPYVLSIAVILFAFSTLISWSYYAEQAVIYLFGKRNDVIMSFKFIYCLFIILGAAASLGNVIRLADALFFCMVVPNLIGVYFLLKVVKKELSSYIDHVRTVDSSK
;
A
#
# COMPACT_ATOMS: atom_id res chain seq x y z
N MET A 1 -38.55 1.27 -8.92
CA MET A 1 -38.20 2.71 -8.92
C MET A 1 -37.99 3.34 -7.53
N LYS A 2 -38.75 3.09 -6.49
CA LYS A 2 -38.54 3.69 -5.15
C LYS A 2 -37.35 3.08 -4.35
N ALA A 3 -37.01 1.80 -4.52
CA ALA A 3 -35.93 1.15 -3.81
C ALA A 3 -34.53 1.59 -4.32
N SER A 4 -34.40 1.90 -5.62
CA SER A 4 -33.15 2.42 -6.20
C SER A 4 -32.82 3.84 -5.70
N PHE A 5 -33.82 4.63 -5.44
CA PHE A 5 -33.69 6.01 -4.96
C PHE A 5 -33.13 6.06 -3.52
N ILE A 6 -33.59 5.16 -2.65
CA ILE A 6 -33.13 5.11 -1.24
C ILE A 6 -31.68 4.62 -1.14
N SER A 7 -31.28 3.62 -1.94
CA SER A 7 -29.90 3.11 -1.98
C SER A 7 -28.90 4.16 -2.53
N ARG A 8 -29.29 4.83 -3.63
CA ARG A 8 -28.48 5.89 -4.25
C ARG A 8 -28.35 7.10 -3.32
N SER A 9 -29.43 7.53 -2.67
CA SER A 9 -29.43 8.65 -1.73
C SER A 9 -28.55 8.37 -0.51
N TYR A 10 -28.44 7.14 -0.05
CA TYR A 10 -27.72 6.76 1.15
C TYR A 10 -26.20 6.69 0.91
N LEU A 11 -25.77 6.06 -0.19
CA LEU A 11 -24.36 6.08 -0.64
C LEU A 11 -23.92 7.52 -0.94
N PHE A 12 -24.79 8.29 -1.55
CA PHE A 12 -24.61 9.70 -1.88
C PHE A 12 -24.49 10.58 -0.63
N ILE A 13 -25.32 10.39 0.39
CA ILE A 13 -25.22 11.11 1.67
C ILE A 13 -23.95 10.74 2.43
N LEU A 14 -23.57 9.46 2.46
CA LEU A 14 -22.34 8.99 3.10
C LEU A 14 -21.07 9.54 2.43
N LEU A 15 -21.04 9.52 1.10
CA LEU A 15 -19.92 10.05 0.32
C LEU A 15 -19.81 11.56 0.45
N ASN A 16 -20.94 12.28 0.43
CA ASN A 16 -20.98 13.74 0.55
C ASN A 16 -20.65 14.25 1.95
N LEU A 17 -21.12 13.60 2.99
CA LEU A 17 -20.75 13.96 4.36
C LEU A 17 -19.26 13.70 4.63
N PHE A 18 -18.68 12.66 4.05
CA PHE A 18 -17.23 12.38 4.09
C PHE A 18 -16.45 13.48 3.35
N LEU A 19 -16.88 13.86 2.15
CA LEU A 19 -16.26 14.93 1.34
C LEU A 19 -16.40 16.31 2.02
N LEU A 20 -17.56 16.63 2.58
CA LEU A 20 -17.82 17.90 3.30
C LEU A 20 -16.99 18.02 4.59
N THR A 21 -16.72 16.92 5.28
CA THR A 21 -16.00 16.95 6.56
C THR A 21 -14.47 17.00 6.39
N PHE A 22 -13.93 16.46 5.28
CA PHE A 22 -12.50 16.33 5.07
C PHE A 22 -11.92 17.24 3.96
N CYS A 23 -12.76 17.78 3.06
CA CYS A 23 -12.28 18.46 1.85
C CYS A 23 -12.67 19.94 1.74
N MET A 24 -13.22 20.59 2.78
CA MET A 24 -13.45 22.01 2.72
C MET A 24 -12.24 22.81 3.20
N PRO A 25 -11.44 23.43 2.29
CA PRO A 25 -10.65 24.59 2.65
C PRO A 25 -11.61 25.78 2.75
N VAL A 26 -11.64 26.41 3.91
CA VAL A 26 -12.21 27.75 4.06
C VAL A 26 -11.31 28.72 3.28
N ASN A 27 -11.59 28.90 2.02
CA ASN A 27 -11.05 30.02 1.24
C ASN A 27 -12.22 30.87 0.75
N ALA A 28 -12.34 32.01 1.42
CA ALA A 28 -13.16 33.11 0.99
C ALA A 28 -12.47 33.82 -0.19
N GLU A 29 -12.81 33.41 -1.41
CA GLU A 29 -12.72 34.22 -2.63
C GLU A 29 -13.04 33.39 -3.87
N SER A 30 -14.31 33.06 -4.07
CA SER A 30 -14.89 32.82 -5.39
C SER A 30 -16.38 33.06 -5.33
N SER A 31 -16.89 33.81 -6.31
CA SER A 31 -18.29 34.21 -6.46
C SER A 31 -19.27 33.07 -6.85
N MET A 32 -18.92 31.83 -6.56
CA MET A 32 -19.79 30.67 -6.79
C MET A 32 -20.78 30.51 -5.65
N SER A 33 -22.05 30.29 -5.98
CA SER A 33 -23.10 29.96 -5.00
C SER A 33 -22.78 28.62 -4.29
N ILE A 34 -23.33 28.45 -3.10
CA ILE A 34 -23.19 27.19 -2.34
C ILE A 34 -23.68 26.01 -3.19
N ASP A 35 -24.75 26.17 -3.97
CA ASP A 35 -25.28 25.14 -4.85
C ASP A 35 -24.29 24.77 -5.96
N GLN A 36 -23.63 25.72 -6.60
CA GLN A 36 -22.60 25.46 -7.61
C GLN A 36 -21.36 24.77 -7.02
N LYS A 37 -21.00 25.06 -5.78
CA LYS A 37 -19.91 24.36 -5.07
C LYS A 37 -20.31 22.95 -4.68
N ILE A 38 -21.56 22.77 -4.32
CA ILE A 38 -22.15 21.45 -4.05
C ILE A 38 -22.17 20.62 -5.35
N ASP A 39 -22.64 21.19 -6.47
CA ASP A 39 -22.68 20.50 -7.76
C ASP A 39 -21.27 20.11 -8.24
N GLN A 40 -20.28 20.96 -8.09
CA GLN A 40 -18.89 20.68 -8.48
C GLN A 40 -18.24 19.53 -7.66
N VAL A 41 -18.67 19.35 -6.41
CA VAL A 41 -18.26 18.22 -5.56
C VAL A 41 -19.12 16.98 -5.83
N LEU A 42 -20.39 17.16 -6.22
CA LEU A 42 -21.36 16.09 -6.44
C LEU A 42 -21.28 15.49 -7.85
N GLU A 43 -20.89 16.28 -8.86
CA GLU A 43 -20.83 15.83 -10.25
C GLU A 43 -19.89 14.62 -10.47
N PRO A 44 -18.67 14.56 -9.89
CA PRO A 44 -17.85 13.35 -9.93
C PRO A 44 -18.50 12.17 -9.20
N ALA A 45 -19.17 12.42 -8.09
CA ALA A 45 -19.86 11.38 -7.32
C ALA A 45 -21.16 10.90 -8.00
N ALA A 46 -21.87 11.80 -8.69
CA ALA A 46 -23.04 11.47 -9.51
C ALA A 46 -22.64 10.65 -10.75
N ASN A 47 -21.56 11.04 -11.43
CA ASN A 47 -21.01 10.30 -12.56
C ASN A 47 -20.53 8.89 -12.16
N VAL A 48 -19.95 8.73 -10.95
CA VAL A 48 -19.62 7.42 -10.39
C VAL A 48 -20.89 6.64 -10.04
N ALA A 49 -21.92 7.30 -9.49
CA ALA A 49 -23.20 6.65 -9.17
C ALA A 49 -23.98 6.26 -10.44
N GLU A 50 -23.83 6.99 -11.53
CA GLU A 50 -24.39 6.64 -12.85
C GLU A 50 -23.57 5.59 -13.58
N SER A 51 -22.22 5.57 -13.41
CA SER A 51 -21.35 4.56 -14.01
C SER A 51 -21.42 3.20 -13.30
N VAL A 52 -21.84 3.15 -12.04
CA VAL A 52 -22.14 1.91 -11.32
C VAL A 52 -23.57 1.49 -11.66
N ASP A 53 -23.74 0.88 -12.83
CA ASP A 53 -24.94 0.13 -13.14
C ASP A 53 -24.97 -1.12 -12.24
N PHE A 54 -25.53 -0.97 -11.05
CA PHE A 54 -25.67 -2.02 -10.02
C PHE A 54 -26.46 -3.24 -10.55
N TRP A 55 -27.17 -3.07 -11.70
CA TRP A 55 -27.93 -4.12 -12.37
C TRP A 55 -27.11 -4.84 -13.44
N SER A 56 -25.96 -4.28 -13.85
CA SER A 56 -25.05 -4.92 -14.79
C SER A 56 -23.98 -5.78 -14.10
N LEU A 57 -23.95 -5.84 -12.77
CA LEU A 57 -23.18 -6.89 -12.08
C LEU A 57 -23.66 -8.23 -12.69
N PRO A 58 -22.73 -9.09 -13.18
CA PRO A 58 -23.07 -10.39 -13.75
C PRO A 58 -23.47 -11.36 -12.63
N ILE A 59 -24.52 -11.03 -11.95
CA ILE A 59 -25.31 -11.94 -11.13
C ILE A 59 -25.99 -12.80 -12.17
N GLY A 60 -25.44 -13.96 -12.45
CA GLY A 60 -25.92 -14.90 -13.45
C GLY A 60 -27.44 -14.85 -13.59
N GLY A 61 -27.95 -14.10 -14.55
CA GLY A 61 -29.28 -13.60 -14.77
C GLY A 61 -30.11 -13.43 -13.51
N VAL A 62 -30.72 -12.28 -13.31
CA VAL A 62 -31.61 -11.96 -12.15
C VAL A 62 -32.69 -13.05 -11.91
N THR A 63 -32.79 -14.00 -12.79
CA THR A 63 -33.68 -15.17 -12.79
C THR A 63 -33.12 -16.39 -12.04
N SER A 64 -31.82 -16.41 -11.65
CA SER A 64 -31.29 -17.52 -10.84
C SER A 64 -31.68 -17.34 -9.36
N VAL A 65 -32.01 -18.42 -8.69
CA VAL A 65 -32.33 -18.44 -7.26
C VAL A 65 -31.21 -17.80 -6.43
N ALA A 66 -29.95 -18.03 -6.80
CA ALA A 66 -28.78 -17.44 -6.13
C ALA A 66 -28.73 -15.91 -6.32
N GLY A 67 -29.05 -15.38 -7.51
CA GLY A 67 -29.11 -13.93 -7.77
C GLY A 67 -30.20 -13.24 -6.93
N ILE A 68 -31.39 -13.83 -6.86
CA ILE A 68 -32.50 -13.31 -6.03
C ILE A 68 -32.10 -13.31 -4.55
N LEU A 69 -31.51 -14.40 -4.06
CA LEU A 69 -31.06 -14.50 -2.67
C LEU A 69 -29.95 -13.48 -2.35
N THR A 70 -29.04 -13.22 -3.28
CA THR A 70 -28.01 -12.19 -3.10
C THR A 70 -28.63 -10.81 -2.89
N ILE A 71 -29.63 -10.44 -3.69
CA ILE A 71 -30.37 -9.18 -3.54
C ILE A 71 -31.07 -9.10 -2.17
N ILE A 72 -31.74 -10.19 -1.77
CA ILE A 72 -32.44 -10.26 -0.48
C ILE A 72 -31.44 -10.06 0.68
N PHE A 73 -30.31 -10.78 0.68
CA PHE A 73 -29.31 -10.66 1.74
C PHE A 73 -28.61 -9.29 1.75
N TYR A 74 -28.44 -8.66 0.58
CA TYR A 74 -27.93 -7.30 0.50
C TYR A 74 -28.93 -6.27 1.11
N ILE A 75 -30.22 -6.42 0.87
CA ILE A 75 -31.25 -5.57 1.51
C ILE A 75 -31.22 -5.77 3.03
N VAL A 76 -31.15 -7.02 3.49
CA VAL A 76 -31.04 -7.35 4.93
C VAL A 76 -29.80 -6.70 5.55
N PHE A 77 -28.65 -6.80 4.89
CA PHE A 77 -27.41 -6.14 5.32
C PHE A 77 -27.56 -4.62 5.44
N SER A 78 -28.14 -3.97 4.43
CA SER A 78 -28.34 -2.51 4.39
C SER A 78 -29.25 -2.02 5.51
N VAL A 79 -30.34 -2.74 5.77
CA VAL A 79 -31.24 -2.43 6.90
C VAL A 79 -30.50 -2.53 8.23
N GLY A 80 -29.72 -3.59 8.43
CA GLY A 80 -28.92 -3.78 9.63
C GLY A 80 -27.89 -2.65 9.84
N ALA A 81 -27.21 -2.22 8.78
CA ALA A 81 -26.23 -1.12 8.83
C ALA A 81 -26.88 0.21 9.25
N ILE A 82 -28.08 0.53 8.70
CA ILE A 82 -28.84 1.72 9.11
C ILE A 82 -29.18 1.67 10.60
N MET A 83 -29.63 0.53 11.10
CA MET A 83 -29.94 0.37 12.52
C MET A 83 -28.71 0.58 13.41
N LEU A 84 -27.51 0.15 12.96
CA LEU A 84 -26.28 0.36 13.67
C LEU A 84 -25.84 1.83 13.71
N ILE A 85 -26.07 2.59 12.64
CA ILE A 85 -25.82 4.04 12.62
C ILE A 85 -26.72 4.74 13.63
N ILE A 86 -28.01 4.46 13.61
CA ILE A 86 -28.97 5.02 14.57
C ILE A 86 -28.58 4.66 16.01
N SER A 87 -28.20 3.43 16.26
CA SER A 87 -27.75 2.97 17.57
C SER A 87 -26.47 3.68 18.02
N GLY A 88 -25.53 3.94 17.09
CA GLY A 88 -24.31 4.70 17.37
C GLY A 88 -24.62 6.11 17.86
N PHE A 89 -25.54 6.83 17.23
CA PHE A 89 -25.96 8.16 17.70
C PHE A 89 -26.69 8.12 19.06
N LYS A 90 -27.42 7.05 19.34
CA LYS A 90 -28.02 6.86 20.67
C LYS A 90 -26.97 6.62 21.76
N LYS A 91 -25.85 6.02 21.44
CA LYS A 91 -24.75 5.76 22.39
C LYS A 91 -23.95 7.03 22.71
N ASP A 92 -23.39 7.66 21.70
CA ASP A 92 -22.76 8.99 21.74
C ASP A 92 -22.54 9.55 20.30
N THR A 93 -22.41 10.87 20.22
CA THR A 93 -22.20 11.55 18.92
C THR A 93 -20.94 11.07 18.18
N THR A 94 -19.87 10.71 18.90
CA THR A 94 -18.62 10.22 18.32
C THR A 94 -18.85 8.92 17.55
N TRP A 95 -19.57 7.96 18.16
CA TRP A 95 -19.89 6.69 17.50
C TRP A 95 -20.91 6.85 16.38
N GLY A 96 -21.87 7.77 16.54
CA GLY A 96 -22.80 8.10 15.47
C GLY A 96 -22.06 8.62 14.23
N LEU A 97 -21.15 9.56 14.40
CA LEU A 97 -20.33 10.11 13.32
C LEU A 97 -19.38 9.07 12.72
N ILE A 98 -18.73 8.24 13.53
CA ILE A 98 -17.87 7.16 13.03
C ILE A 98 -18.67 6.18 12.18
N ASN A 99 -19.86 5.75 12.65
CA ASN A 99 -20.69 4.82 11.91
C ASN A 99 -21.22 5.40 10.60
N LEU A 100 -21.41 6.72 10.55
CA LEU A 100 -21.95 7.42 9.38
C LEU A 100 -20.87 7.78 8.36
N LEU A 101 -19.72 8.30 8.83
CA LEU A 101 -18.70 8.93 7.97
C LEU A 101 -17.53 8.02 7.63
N VAL A 102 -17.24 7.01 8.49
CA VAL A 102 -16.09 6.14 8.28
C VAL A 102 -16.54 4.84 7.61
N PRO A 103 -15.99 4.49 6.43
CA PRO A 103 -16.26 3.21 5.80
C PRO A 103 -16.06 2.07 6.79
N PHE A 104 -17.06 1.18 6.92
CA PHE A 104 -17.07 0.07 7.88
C PHE A 104 -17.05 0.44 9.37
N GLY A 105 -17.20 1.71 9.75
CA GLY A 105 -17.26 2.17 11.15
C GLY A 105 -18.35 1.47 11.96
N PHE A 106 -19.49 1.19 11.35
CA PHE A 106 -20.60 0.45 11.98
C PHE A 106 -20.24 -1.01 12.34
N PHE A 107 -19.29 -1.66 11.62
CA PHE A 107 -18.79 -2.97 12.03
C PHE A 107 -18.01 -2.87 13.34
N VAL A 108 -17.15 -1.85 13.46
CA VAL A 108 -16.42 -1.61 14.71
C VAL A 108 -17.39 -1.40 15.87
N TYR A 109 -18.42 -0.58 15.67
CA TYR A 109 -19.45 -0.33 16.67
C TYR A 109 -20.19 -1.61 17.07
N MET A 110 -20.62 -2.41 16.10
CA MET A 110 -21.36 -3.65 16.27
C MET A 110 -20.64 -4.69 17.15
N PHE A 111 -19.31 -4.78 17.03
CA PHE A 111 -18.51 -5.71 17.83
C PHE A 111 -18.06 -5.11 19.17
N LYS A 112 -17.88 -3.79 19.24
CA LYS A 112 -17.46 -3.11 20.46
C LYS A 112 -18.59 -2.98 21.49
N TYR A 113 -19.80 -2.76 21.02
CA TYR A 113 -21.01 -2.56 21.83
C TYR A 113 -22.11 -3.56 21.43
N PRO A 114 -21.90 -4.85 21.71
CA PRO A 114 -22.78 -5.91 21.18
C PRO A 114 -24.21 -5.86 21.70
N GLU A 115 -24.43 -5.32 22.90
CA GLU A 115 -25.79 -5.18 23.48
C GLU A 115 -26.52 -3.98 22.89
N GLU A 116 -25.87 -2.82 22.83
CA GLU A 116 -26.46 -1.60 22.27
C GLU A 116 -26.66 -1.69 20.75
N ALA A 117 -25.87 -2.52 20.07
CA ALA A 117 -25.96 -2.75 18.63
C ALA A 117 -27.13 -3.67 18.22
N GLN A 118 -27.82 -4.31 19.15
CA GLN A 118 -28.96 -5.15 18.88
C GLN A 118 -30.21 -4.32 18.55
N PRO A 119 -31.08 -4.73 17.62
CA PRO A 119 -31.04 -5.91 16.75
C PRO A 119 -30.20 -5.73 15.46
N GLY A 120 -29.73 -4.51 15.16
CA GLY A 120 -29.00 -4.18 13.94
C GLY A 120 -27.80 -5.13 13.67
N ARG A 121 -27.06 -5.51 14.73
CA ARG A 121 -25.93 -6.45 14.66
C ARG A 121 -26.30 -7.79 14.04
N LYS A 122 -27.40 -8.43 14.51
CA LYS A 122 -27.83 -9.74 13.99
C LYS A 122 -28.24 -9.65 12.53
N ILE A 123 -29.00 -8.61 12.19
CA ILE A 123 -29.48 -8.36 10.83
C ILE A 123 -28.32 -8.13 9.87
N THR A 124 -27.35 -7.28 10.25
CA THR A 124 -26.12 -7.03 9.44
C THR A 124 -25.32 -8.31 9.21
N LEU A 125 -25.10 -9.11 10.26
CA LEU A 125 -24.34 -10.36 10.15
C LEU A 125 -25.05 -11.39 9.27
N ILE A 126 -26.37 -11.55 9.40
CA ILE A 126 -27.13 -12.45 8.55
C ILE A 126 -27.04 -12.02 7.08
N GLY A 127 -27.23 -10.73 6.81
CA GLY A 127 -27.13 -10.19 5.46
C GLY A 127 -25.73 -10.37 4.86
N LEU A 128 -24.67 -10.11 5.63
CA LEU A 128 -23.29 -10.29 5.19
C LEU A 128 -22.94 -11.75 4.89
N VAL A 129 -23.23 -12.65 5.84
CA VAL A 129 -22.92 -14.09 5.69
C VAL A 129 -23.73 -14.69 4.54
N GLY A 130 -24.99 -14.31 4.41
CA GLY A 130 -25.83 -14.76 3.31
C GLY A 130 -25.33 -14.26 1.95
N SER A 131 -24.93 -12.99 1.84
CA SER A 131 -24.36 -12.43 0.61
C SER A 131 -23.07 -13.14 0.20
N ILE A 132 -22.15 -13.37 1.15
CA ILE A 132 -20.91 -14.12 0.90
C ILE A 132 -21.19 -15.56 0.47
N ALA A 133 -22.11 -16.26 1.16
CA ALA A 133 -22.49 -17.62 0.83
C ALA A 133 -23.08 -17.72 -0.59
N CYS A 134 -24.00 -16.82 -0.94
CA CYS A 134 -24.57 -16.77 -2.29
C CYS A 134 -23.53 -16.47 -3.35
N LEU A 135 -22.59 -15.55 -3.07
CA LEU A 135 -21.48 -15.23 -3.98
C LEU A 135 -20.60 -16.48 -4.21
N VAL A 136 -20.23 -17.20 -3.14
CA VAL A 136 -19.44 -18.44 -3.24
C VAL A 136 -20.20 -19.51 -4.01
N ILE A 137 -21.48 -19.71 -3.73
CA ILE A 137 -22.32 -20.69 -4.45
C ILE A 137 -22.40 -20.33 -5.95
N THR A 138 -22.60 -19.04 -6.26
CA THR A 138 -22.61 -18.56 -7.67
C THR A 138 -21.27 -18.82 -8.35
N MET A 139 -20.15 -18.60 -7.67
CA MET A 139 -18.81 -18.90 -8.19
C MET A 139 -18.59 -20.40 -8.43
N LEU A 140 -19.08 -21.25 -7.54
CA LEU A 140 -18.90 -22.71 -7.63
C LEU A 140 -19.84 -23.38 -8.64
N THR A 141 -21.05 -22.85 -8.84
CA THR A 141 -22.08 -23.46 -9.70
C THR A 141 -22.06 -22.94 -11.14
N SER A 142 -21.42 -21.81 -11.41
CA SER A 142 -21.23 -21.32 -12.77
C SER A 142 -20.05 -22.07 -13.41
N ASN A 143 -20.22 -22.56 -14.66
CA ASN A 143 -19.15 -23.15 -15.49
C ASN A 143 -18.04 -22.13 -15.85
N VAL A 144 -17.49 -21.43 -14.85
CA VAL A 144 -16.71 -20.20 -14.94
C VAL A 144 -15.32 -20.37 -14.32
N ALA A 145 -14.82 -21.59 -14.29
CA ALA A 145 -13.46 -21.81 -13.78
C ALA A 145 -12.40 -20.89 -14.43
N GLY A 146 -12.58 -20.51 -15.70
CA GLY A 146 -11.71 -19.58 -16.42
C GLY A 146 -12.06 -18.09 -16.27
N LYS A 147 -13.09 -17.70 -15.48
CA LYS A 147 -13.55 -16.30 -15.38
C LYS A 147 -13.68 -15.79 -13.93
N VAL A 148 -13.17 -16.51 -12.94
CA VAL A 148 -13.27 -16.12 -11.51
C VAL A 148 -12.48 -14.84 -11.28
N ASP A 149 -11.24 -14.75 -11.78
CA ASP A 149 -10.37 -13.59 -11.62
C ASP A 149 -10.99 -12.34 -12.27
N GLN A 150 -11.56 -12.47 -13.48
CA GLN A 150 -12.24 -11.35 -14.16
C GLN A 150 -13.46 -10.84 -13.36
N LYS A 151 -14.22 -11.73 -12.73
CA LYS A 151 -15.37 -11.32 -11.92
C LYS A 151 -14.94 -10.63 -10.63
N ILE A 152 -13.87 -11.10 -10.00
CA ILE A 152 -13.29 -10.45 -8.82
C ILE A 152 -12.85 -9.04 -9.18
N ASP A 153 -12.20 -8.88 -10.32
CA ASP A 153 -11.71 -7.59 -10.80
C ASP A 153 -12.84 -6.60 -11.08
N GLN A 154 -13.91 -7.04 -11.74
CA GLN A 154 -15.10 -6.22 -12.00
C GLN A 154 -15.78 -5.72 -10.71
N VAL A 155 -15.73 -6.49 -9.63
CA VAL A 155 -16.28 -6.09 -8.32
C VAL A 155 -15.36 -5.10 -7.59
N LEU A 156 -14.04 -5.24 -7.76
CA LEU A 156 -13.06 -4.39 -7.09
C LEU A 156 -12.87 -3.03 -7.77
N GLU A 157 -13.04 -2.95 -9.08
CA GLU A 157 -12.78 -1.74 -9.86
C GLU A 157 -13.59 -0.51 -9.38
N PRO A 158 -14.90 -0.56 -9.15
CA PRO A 158 -15.64 0.60 -8.62
C PRO A 158 -15.16 1.04 -7.25
N ALA A 159 -14.80 0.08 -6.38
CA ALA A 159 -14.28 0.39 -5.05
C ALA A 159 -12.89 1.06 -5.13
N ALA A 160 -12.03 0.58 -6.02
CA ALA A 160 -10.71 1.15 -6.26
C ALA A 160 -10.80 2.58 -6.81
N ASN A 161 -11.69 2.83 -7.78
CA ASN A 161 -11.91 4.15 -8.37
C ASN A 161 -12.40 5.17 -7.32
N VAL A 162 -13.38 4.80 -6.50
CA VAL A 162 -13.89 5.67 -5.43
C VAL A 162 -12.81 5.95 -4.38
N ALA A 163 -12.11 4.92 -3.92
CA ALA A 163 -11.07 5.08 -2.91
C ALA A 163 -9.93 5.98 -3.42
N GLU A 164 -9.49 5.78 -4.66
CA GLU A 164 -8.44 6.59 -5.27
C GLU A 164 -8.86 8.05 -5.41
N SER A 165 -10.06 8.34 -5.93
CA SER A 165 -10.55 9.70 -6.13
C SER A 165 -10.65 10.52 -4.83
N VAL A 166 -10.98 9.86 -3.73
CA VAL A 166 -11.08 10.49 -2.41
C VAL A 166 -9.71 10.76 -1.80
N VAL A 167 -8.83 9.75 -1.78
CA VAL A 167 -7.55 9.84 -1.05
C VAL A 167 -6.52 10.64 -1.82
N PHE A 168 -6.49 10.50 -3.15
CA PHE A 168 -5.59 11.22 -4.03
C PHE A 168 -6.24 12.45 -4.68
N TRP A 169 -7.21 13.06 -3.97
CA TRP A 169 -7.70 14.37 -4.38
C TRP A 169 -6.52 15.32 -4.62
N SER A 170 -6.49 15.89 -5.82
CA SER A 170 -5.31 16.59 -6.30
C SER A 170 -5.53 18.10 -6.32
N MET A 171 -4.57 18.83 -5.76
CA MET A 171 -4.55 20.28 -5.76
C MET A 171 -3.96 20.79 -7.08
N PRO A 172 -4.67 21.66 -7.82
CA PRO A 172 -4.15 22.26 -9.04
C PRO A 172 -2.98 23.20 -8.71
N ILE A 173 -1.86 23.03 -9.44
CA ILE A 173 -0.64 23.83 -9.27
C ILE A 173 -0.37 24.75 -10.48
N GLY A 174 -1.37 24.88 -11.38
CA GLY A 174 -1.26 25.67 -12.61
C GLY A 174 -0.78 24.87 -13.82
N GLY A 175 -1.01 25.44 -15.02
CA GLY A 175 -0.60 24.79 -16.27
C GLY A 175 -1.28 23.44 -16.56
N GLY A 176 -2.52 23.23 -16.07
CA GLY A 176 -3.25 21.97 -16.23
C GLY A 176 -2.70 20.80 -15.41
N LYS A 177 -1.80 21.08 -14.46
CA LYS A 177 -1.13 20.07 -13.63
C LYS A 177 -1.66 20.09 -12.20
N ALA A 178 -1.71 18.92 -11.56
CA ALA A 178 -2.17 18.79 -10.17
C ALA A 178 -1.33 17.74 -9.42
N ILE A 179 -1.19 17.92 -8.10
CA ILE A 179 -0.46 17.00 -7.21
C ILE A 179 -1.41 16.55 -6.11
N PRO A 180 -1.47 15.24 -5.79
CA PRO A 180 -2.27 14.74 -4.69
C PRO A 180 -1.90 15.40 -3.35
N LEU A 181 -2.92 15.94 -2.66
CA LEU A 181 -2.72 16.67 -1.40
C LEU A 181 -1.99 15.83 -0.34
N VAL A 182 -2.29 14.54 -0.26
CA VAL A 182 -1.64 13.63 0.69
C VAL A 182 -0.12 13.56 0.49
N LEU A 183 0.36 13.61 -0.75
CA LEU A 183 1.80 13.62 -1.06
C LEU A 183 2.45 14.95 -0.70
N ILE A 184 1.74 16.07 -0.88
CA ILE A 184 2.22 17.39 -0.46
C ILE A 184 2.38 17.40 1.08
N ILE A 185 1.38 16.93 1.81
CA ILE A 185 1.42 16.84 3.27
C ILE A 185 2.59 15.96 3.74
N LEU A 186 2.78 14.80 3.14
CA LEU A 186 3.87 13.88 3.49
C LEU A 186 5.24 14.50 3.21
N GLY A 187 5.46 15.00 1.99
CA GLY A 187 6.74 15.59 1.58
C GLY A 187 7.12 16.80 2.41
N THR A 188 6.17 17.72 2.64
CA THR A 188 6.41 18.92 3.47
C THR A 188 6.64 18.55 4.93
N THR A 189 5.93 17.56 5.48
CA THR A 189 6.14 17.09 6.85
C THR A 189 7.52 16.44 7.00
N ALA A 190 7.92 15.55 6.09
CA ALA A 190 9.21 14.88 6.15
C ALA A 190 10.37 15.88 6.08
N LEU A 191 10.27 16.88 5.19
CA LEU A 191 11.25 17.97 5.09
C LEU A 191 11.26 18.83 6.37
N PHE A 192 10.09 19.22 6.85
CA PHE A 192 9.96 20.01 8.09
C PHE A 192 10.58 19.27 9.28
N LEU A 193 10.27 17.99 9.48
CA LEU A 193 10.83 17.20 10.59
C LEU A 193 12.34 17.06 10.48
N THR A 194 12.87 16.86 9.26
CA THR A 194 14.31 16.78 9.01
C THR A 194 15.02 18.06 9.44
N ILE A 195 14.47 19.24 9.10
CA ILE A 195 14.99 20.54 9.52
C ILE A 195 14.81 20.75 11.03
N TYR A 196 13.62 20.44 11.57
CA TYR A 196 13.28 20.63 12.98
C TYR A 196 14.20 19.85 13.92
N PHE A 197 14.53 18.60 13.57
CA PHE A 197 15.47 17.75 14.30
C PHE A 197 16.93 17.90 13.83
N ARG A 198 17.23 18.97 13.05
CA ARG A 198 18.58 19.34 12.61
C ARG A 198 19.32 18.20 11.91
N PHE A 199 18.67 17.58 10.94
CA PHE A 199 19.23 16.48 10.14
C PHE A 199 19.70 15.29 10.99
N ILE A 200 18.88 14.87 11.95
CA ILE A 200 19.17 13.74 12.83
C ILE A 200 19.37 12.43 12.06
N ASN A 201 18.72 12.29 10.91
CA ASN A 201 18.89 11.18 9.99
C ASN A 201 20.34 10.94 9.55
N PHE A 202 21.19 11.97 9.47
CA PHE A 202 22.61 11.80 9.19
C PHE A 202 23.46 11.78 10.47
N ARG A 203 23.14 12.59 11.45
CA ARG A 203 23.95 12.79 12.65
C ARG A 203 23.88 11.61 13.63
N ALA A 204 22.77 10.88 13.64
CA ALA A 204 22.53 9.82 14.62
C ALA A 204 22.69 8.40 14.07
N LEU A 205 23.05 8.20 12.80
CA LEU A 205 23.22 6.86 12.22
C LEU A 205 24.20 5.98 13.00
N GLY A 206 25.33 6.54 13.44
CA GLY A 206 26.31 5.82 14.24
C GLY A 206 25.79 5.45 15.65
N ILE A 207 24.91 6.28 16.24
CA ILE A 207 24.25 5.96 17.51
C ILE A 207 23.21 4.87 17.28
N ALA A 208 22.41 4.99 16.22
CA ALA A 208 21.40 4.01 15.83
C ALA A 208 22.03 2.60 15.66
N ALA A 209 23.12 2.50 14.90
CA ALA A 209 23.84 1.24 14.69
C ALA A 209 24.37 0.62 16.00
N ARG A 210 24.82 1.43 16.95
CA ARG A 210 25.24 0.95 18.26
C ARG A 210 24.07 0.58 19.17
N THR A 211 22.92 1.26 19.02
CA THR A 211 21.72 0.96 19.81
C THR A 211 21.13 -0.40 19.43
N ILE A 212 21.16 -0.79 18.16
CA ILE A 212 20.70 -2.12 17.71
C ILE A 212 21.38 -3.25 18.46
N THR A 213 22.67 -3.11 18.80
CA THR A 213 23.41 -4.14 19.53
C THR A 213 23.03 -4.26 21.00
N GLY A 214 22.10 -3.39 21.49
CA GLY A 214 21.71 -3.33 22.89
C GLY A 214 22.71 -2.62 23.82
N LYS A 215 23.74 -1.94 23.27
CA LYS A 215 24.81 -1.30 24.06
C LYS A 215 24.30 -0.33 25.14
N TYR A 216 23.18 0.34 24.87
CA TYR A 216 22.61 1.39 25.74
C TYR A 216 21.32 0.96 26.46
N THR A 217 20.97 -0.33 26.40
CA THR A 217 19.70 -0.86 26.94
C THR A 217 19.94 -1.58 28.26
N ALA A 218 19.13 -1.27 29.28
CA ALA A 218 19.16 -1.96 30.56
C ALA A 218 18.67 -3.43 30.38
N LYS A 219 19.26 -4.36 31.13
CA LYS A 219 18.96 -5.81 31.03
C LYS A 219 17.53 -6.15 31.41
N ASP A 220 16.95 -5.40 32.34
CA ASP A 220 15.62 -5.52 32.92
C ASP A 220 14.58 -4.59 32.27
N ALA A 221 14.94 -3.93 31.17
CA ALA A 221 14.04 -3.02 30.48
C ALA A 221 12.73 -3.71 30.02
N PRO A 222 11.57 -3.04 30.17
CA PRO A 222 10.28 -3.61 29.77
C PRO A 222 10.19 -3.78 28.25
N GLY A 223 9.54 -4.87 27.81
CA GLY A 223 9.34 -5.18 26.40
C GLY A 223 9.47 -6.68 26.09
N GLN A 224 9.19 -7.07 24.86
CA GLN A 224 9.10 -8.47 24.44
C GLN A 224 10.25 -8.92 23.55
N ILE A 225 10.80 -8.01 22.72
CA ILE A 225 11.79 -8.31 21.68
C ILE A 225 12.97 -7.34 21.74
N THR A 226 14.11 -7.74 21.17
CA THR A 226 15.31 -6.88 21.08
C THR A 226 15.16 -5.79 20.03
N HIS A 227 16.05 -4.76 20.04
CA HIS A 227 16.11 -3.73 19.01
C HIS A 227 16.29 -4.32 17.61
N PHE A 228 17.19 -5.31 17.47
CA PHE A 228 17.40 -6.01 16.20
C PHE A 228 16.14 -6.74 15.72
N GLN A 229 15.43 -7.42 16.62
CA GLN A 229 14.17 -8.11 16.30
C GLN A 229 13.05 -7.13 15.95
N ALA A 230 12.98 -5.98 16.63
CA ALA A 230 12.00 -4.94 16.33
C ALA A 230 12.26 -4.33 14.94
N LEU A 231 13.51 -3.98 14.64
CA LEU A 231 13.90 -3.51 13.30
C LEU A 231 13.64 -4.57 12.24
N SER A 232 13.98 -5.84 12.48
CA SER A 232 13.73 -6.93 11.53
C SER A 232 12.23 -7.15 11.28
N ALA A 233 11.40 -7.03 12.32
CA ALA A 233 9.96 -7.14 12.19
C ALA A 233 9.36 -5.95 11.39
N ALA A 234 9.88 -4.73 11.59
CA ALA A 234 9.49 -3.56 10.83
C ALA A 234 9.99 -3.66 9.37
N LEU A 235 11.26 -4.02 9.14
CA LEU A 235 11.79 -4.27 7.80
C LEU A 235 11.05 -5.39 7.07
N SER A 236 10.52 -6.38 7.78
CA SER A 236 9.68 -7.42 7.18
C SER A 236 8.34 -6.89 6.64
N ALA A 237 7.82 -5.81 7.23
CA ALA A 237 6.63 -5.15 6.70
C ALA A 237 6.95 -4.27 5.48
N THR A 238 8.10 -3.57 5.52
CA THR A 238 8.50 -2.56 4.53
C THR A 238 9.31 -3.15 3.38
N VAL A 239 10.36 -3.95 3.67
CA VAL A 239 11.16 -4.62 2.64
C VAL A 239 10.38 -5.80 2.08
N GLY A 240 9.64 -5.53 1.04
CA GLY A 240 8.73 -6.44 0.38
C GLY A 240 8.69 -6.18 -1.13
N LEU A 241 7.54 -6.43 -1.72
CA LEU A 241 7.37 -6.18 -3.15
C LEU A 241 7.31 -4.69 -3.51
N GLY A 242 7.18 -3.80 -2.52
CA GLY A 242 7.36 -2.36 -2.69
C GLY A 242 8.74 -1.99 -3.24
N ASN A 243 9.79 -2.66 -2.77
CA ASN A 243 11.18 -2.42 -3.17
C ASN A 243 11.56 -3.02 -4.53
N ILE A 244 10.78 -3.97 -5.03
CA ILE A 244 11.03 -4.69 -6.26
C ILE A 244 10.04 -4.25 -7.33
N ALA A 245 8.78 -4.65 -7.19
CA ALA A 245 7.71 -4.29 -8.11
C ALA A 245 7.31 -2.81 -8.01
N GLY A 246 7.27 -2.23 -6.80
CA GLY A 246 6.93 -0.82 -6.61
C GLY A 246 7.94 0.14 -7.25
N VAL A 247 9.24 -0.17 -7.20
CA VAL A 247 10.29 0.58 -7.89
C VAL A 247 10.11 0.49 -9.41
N ALA A 248 9.84 -0.71 -9.91
CA ALA A 248 9.59 -0.92 -11.33
C ALA A 248 8.36 -0.13 -11.82
N VAL A 249 7.26 -0.13 -11.07
CA VAL A 249 6.08 0.71 -11.33
C VAL A 249 6.43 2.21 -11.34
N ALA A 250 7.24 2.67 -10.37
CA ALA A 250 7.67 4.07 -10.33
C ALA A 250 8.43 4.47 -11.61
N ILE A 251 9.34 3.62 -12.06
CA ILE A 251 10.16 3.86 -13.27
C ILE A 251 9.30 3.70 -14.55
N ALA A 252 8.44 2.69 -14.63
CA ALA A 252 7.60 2.46 -15.79
C ALA A 252 6.63 3.62 -16.08
N ILE A 253 6.07 4.25 -15.02
CA ILE A 253 5.09 5.33 -15.13
C ILE A 253 5.76 6.71 -15.04
N GLY A 254 6.67 6.90 -14.09
CA GLY A 254 7.30 8.18 -13.78
C GLY A 254 8.67 8.40 -14.44
N GLY A 255 9.17 7.40 -15.19
CA GLY A 255 10.51 7.42 -15.78
C GLY A 255 11.64 7.22 -14.75
N PRO A 256 12.90 7.14 -15.21
CA PRO A 256 14.09 7.01 -14.35
C PRO A 256 14.19 8.10 -13.27
N GLY A 257 13.72 9.32 -13.55
CA GLY A 257 13.71 10.45 -12.62
C GLY A 257 12.89 10.22 -11.36
N ALA A 258 11.89 9.32 -11.37
CA ALA A 258 11.14 8.94 -10.19
C ALA A 258 12.04 8.36 -9.07
N THR A 259 13.15 7.73 -9.45
CA THR A 259 14.16 7.20 -8.50
C THR A 259 14.76 8.29 -7.63
N PHE A 260 15.09 9.46 -8.20
CA PHE A 260 15.61 10.60 -7.42
C PHE A 260 14.64 11.03 -6.32
N TRP A 261 13.36 11.19 -6.66
CA TRP A 261 12.33 11.61 -5.72
C TRP A 261 12.05 10.55 -4.66
N MET A 262 12.13 9.28 -5.03
CA MET A 262 12.01 8.15 -4.10
C MET A 262 13.14 8.16 -3.05
N ILE A 263 14.39 8.35 -3.47
CA ILE A 263 15.56 8.46 -2.57
C ILE A 263 15.40 9.66 -1.64
N LEU A 264 14.99 10.81 -2.16
CA LEU A 264 14.80 12.03 -1.37
C LEU A 264 13.72 11.83 -0.29
N VAL A 265 12.60 11.22 -0.65
CA VAL A 265 11.52 10.88 0.29
C VAL A 265 12.01 9.86 1.32
N GLY A 266 12.83 8.89 0.93
CA GLY A 266 13.46 7.94 1.86
C GLY A 266 14.35 8.64 2.88
N LEU A 267 15.24 9.52 2.44
CA LEU A 267 16.15 10.29 3.31
C LEU A 267 15.40 11.18 4.31
N CYS A 268 14.40 11.91 3.85
CA CYS A 268 13.58 12.76 4.74
C CYS A 268 12.65 11.91 5.63
N GLY A 269 12.15 10.80 5.11
CA GLY A 269 11.28 9.84 5.81
C GLY A 269 11.93 9.21 7.03
N MET A 270 13.26 9.06 7.04
CA MET A 270 14.01 8.59 8.21
C MET A 270 13.64 9.37 9.48
N THR A 271 13.58 10.70 9.40
CA THR A 271 13.26 11.56 10.56
C THR A 271 11.79 11.42 10.96
N THR A 272 10.90 11.17 10.01
CA THR A 272 9.49 10.90 10.29
C THR A 272 9.34 9.58 11.06
N LYS A 273 9.99 8.51 10.62
CA LYS A 273 10.03 7.21 11.32
C LYS A 273 10.59 7.33 12.74
N PHE A 274 11.71 8.06 12.89
CA PHE A 274 12.25 8.38 14.21
C PHE A 274 11.19 8.98 15.14
N THR A 275 10.45 9.96 14.64
CA THR A 275 9.42 10.68 15.42
C THR A 275 8.28 9.74 15.81
N GLU A 276 7.74 9.00 14.86
CA GLU A 276 6.64 8.07 15.05
C GLU A 276 6.99 6.95 16.04
N CYS A 277 8.14 6.30 15.86
CA CYS A 277 8.56 5.18 16.71
C CYS A 277 8.94 5.63 18.13
N THR A 278 9.51 6.84 18.29
CA THR A 278 9.70 7.45 19.62
C THR A 278 8.35 7.61 20.33
N LEU A 279 7.33 8.13 19.66
CA LEU A 279 5.99 8.28 20.22
C LEU A 279 5.34 6.93 20.51
N GLY A 280 5.50 5.96 19.60
CA GLY A 280 4.96 4.61 19.77
C GLY A 280 5.47 3.93 21.05
N VAL A 281 6.75 4.03 21.33
CA VAL A 281 7.34 3.49 22.58
C VAL A 281 6.96 4.34 23.79
N LYS A 282 6.91 5.67 23.68
CA LYS A 282 6.55 6.58 24.77
C LYS A 282 5.15 6.31 25.33
N TYR A 283 4.19 6.08 24.45
CA TYR A 283 2.78 5.92 24.82
C TYR A 283 2.30 4.46 24.77
N ARG A 284 3.22 3.51 24.66
CA ARG A 284 2.87 2.09 24.72
C ARG A 284 2.33 1.70 26.10
N LYS A 285 1.48 0.69 26.11
CA LYS A 285 0.96 0.07 27.35
C LYS A 285 1.63 -1.27 27.55
N VAL A 286 2.00 -1.57 28.78
CA VAL A 286 2.49 -2.88 29.17
C VAL A 286 1.41 -3.53 30.02
N ASP A 287 0.89 -4.66 29.54
CA ASP A 287 -0.14 -5.42 30.25
C ASP A 287 0.46 -6.17 31.46
N ALA A 288 -0.40 -6.66 32.35
CA ALA A 288 0.01 -7.43 33.55
C ALA A 288 0.81 -8.71 33.20
N ASP A 289 0.59 -9.27 32.00
CA ASP A 289 1.32 -10.42 31.44
C ASP A 289 2.62 -10.03 30.70
N GLY A 290 3.08 -8.77 30.84
CA GLY A 290 4.30 -8.24 30.23
C GLY A 290 4.20 -7.98 28.72
N LYS A 291 3.03 -8.19 28.11
CA LYS A 291 2.83 -7.89 26.70
C LYS A 291 2.72 -6.39 26.47
N THR A 292 3.46 -5.91 25.48
CA THR A 292 3.44 -4.51 25.07
C THR A 292 2.41 -4.27 23.97
N ARG A 293 1.75 -3.13 24.05
CA ARG A 293 0.80 -2.64 23.07
C ARG A 293 1.11 -1.20 22.75
N GLY A 294 1.35 -0.93 21.51
CA GLY A 294 1.67 0.42 21.04
C GLY A 294 1.25 0.64 19.60
N GLY A 295 1.64 1.79 19.08
CA GLY A 295 1.27 2.24 17.75
C GLY A 295 0.60 3.59 17.79
N ALA A 296 0.26 4.12 16.61
CA ALA A 296 -0.26 5.48 16.49
C ALA A 296 -1.57 5.68 17.26
N MET A 297 -2.45 4.69 17.34
CA MET A 297 -3.69 4.76 18.09
C MET A 297 -3.49 5.10 19.57
N TYR A 298 -2.38 4.66 20.18
CA TYR A 298 -2.10 4.93 21.57
C TYR A 298 -1.56 6.34 21.81
N TYR A 299 -0.58 6.82 21.02
CA TYR A 299 -0.10 8.19 21.20
C TYR A 299 -1.11 9.25 20.74
N LEU A 300 -1.96 8.93 19.76
CA LEU A 300 -3.08 9.79 19.39
C LEU A 300 -4.05 9.94 20.56
N GLN A 301 -4.45 8.82 21.19
CA GLN A 301 -5.40 8.86 22.29
C GLN A 301 -4.81 9.50 23.54
N ASP A 302 -3.67 8.98 24.02
CA ASP A 302 -3.13 9.34 25.34
C ASP A 302 -2.29 10.62 25.26
N GLY A 303 -1.51 10.82 24.20
CA GLY A 303 -0.71 12.03 24.02
C GLY A 303 -1.57 13.28 23.81
N LEU A 304 -2.62 13.23 23.01
CA LEU A 304 -3.53 14.36 22.84
C LEU A 304 -4.41 14.57 24.10
N LYS A 305 -4.70 13.50 24.86
CA LYS A 305 -5.36 13.62 26.18
C LYS A 305 -4.51 14.43 27.17
N GLU A 306 -3.19 14.18 27.23
CA GLU A 306 -2.25 14.96 28.08
C GLU A 306 -2.23 16.45 27.69
N MET A 307 -2.55 16.78 26.44
CA MET A 307 -2.67 18.15 25.95
C MET A 307 -4.07 18.77 26.13
N GLY A 308 -4.98 18.11 26.83
CA GLY A 308 -6.35 18.58 27.02
C GLY A 308 -7.31 18.29 25.85
N MET A 309 -6.86 17.60 24.80
CA MET A 309 -7.65 17.33 23.59
C MET A 309 -8.16 15.87 23.54
N ALA A 310 -8.70 15.34 24.65
CA ALA A 310 -9.08 13.93 24.78
C ALA A 310 -10.10 13.44 23.74
N LYS A 311 -11.07 14.28 23.37
CA LYS A 311 -12.10 13.91 22.36
C LYS A 311 -11.48 13.78 20.96
N LEU A 312 -10.66 14.74 20.56
CA LEU A 312 -9.93 14.71 19.29
C LEU A 312 -8.98 13.50 19.24
N GLY A 313 -8.23 13.28 20.33
CA GLY A 313 -7.31 12.14 20.41
C GLY A 313 -8.02 10.79 20.26
N LYS A 314 -9.15 10.60 20.94
CA LYS A 314 -9.98 9.39 20.80
C LYS A 314 -10.53 9.21 19.38
N PHE A 315 -11.01 10.28 18.76
CA PHE A 315 -11.52 10.24 17.38
C PHE A 315 -10.42 9.84 16.39
N LEU A 316 -9.28 10.54 16.40
CA LEU A 316 -8.15 10.24 15.51
C LEU A 316 -7.59 8.83 15.73
N ALA A 317 -7.54 8.36 16.96
CA ALA A 317 -7.05 7.02 17.28
C ALA A 317 -7.97 5.90 16.74
N ILE A 318 -9.29 6.08 16.83
CA ILE A 318 -10.26 5.13 16.25
C ILE A 318 -10.17 5.17 14.73
N LEU A 319 -10.13 6.37 14.14
CA LEU A 319 -10.01 6.56 12.70
C LEU A 319 -8.73 5.90 12.16
N PHE A 320 -7.59 6.16 12.81
CA PHE A 320 -6.32 5.53 12.48
C PHE A 320 -6.40 4.00 12.57
N ALA A 321 -6.99 3.46 13.62
CA ALA A 321 -7.09 2.01 13.80
C ALA A 321 -7.94 1.34 12.70
N ILE A 322 -9.04 1.97 12.27
CA ILE A 322 -9.84 1.49 11.13
C ILE A 322 -9.01 1.53 9.84
N PHE A 323 -8.33 2.64 9.58
CA PHE A 323 -7.49 2.77 8.39
C PHE A 323 -6.28 1.83 8.42
N CYS A 324 -5.74 1.51 9.60
CA CYS A 324 -4.67 0.53 9.75
C CYS A 324 -5.12 -0.88 9.33
N VAL A 325 -6.34 -1.28 9.69
CA VAL A 325 -6.92 -2.55 9.20
C VAL A 325 -7.11 -2.53 7.69
N ALA A 326 -7.62 -1.43 7.15
CA ALA A 326 -7.83 -1.26 5.71
C ALA A 326 -6.50 -1.25 4.93
N GLY A 327 -5.51 -0.51 5.40
CA GLY A 327 -4.16 -0.47 4.80
C GLY A 327 -3.45 -1.83 4.84
N ALA A 328 -3.64 -2.59 5.93
CA ALA A 328 -3.13 -3.94 6.02
C ALA A 328 -3.76 -4.88 4.98
N ILE A 329 -5.06 -4.73 4.70
CA ILE A 329 -5.76 -5.50 3.66
C ILE A 329 -5.27 -5.10 2.26
N GLY A 330 -5.12 -3.81 1.98
CA GLY A 330 -4.68 -3.33 0.66
C GLY A 330 -3.20 -3.56 0.41
N ALA A 331 -2.35 -2.76 1.06
CA ALA A 331 -0.91 -2.72 0.82
C ALA A 331 -0.16 -3.91 1.42
N GLY A 332 -0.52 -4.28 2.65
CA GLY A 332 0.13 -5.38 3.36
C GLY A 332 -0.32 -6.78 2.92
N ASN A 333 -1.41 -6.90 2.14
CA ASN A 333 -2.00 -8.16 1.77
C ASN A 333 -2.21 -8.28 0.24
N MET A 334 -3.22 -7.60 -0.30
CA MET A 334 -3.65 -7.79 -1.69
C MET A 334 -2.53 -7.51 -2.69
N PHE A 335 -1.78 -6.43 -2.52
CA PHE A 335 -0.65 -6.08 -3.41
C PHE A 335 0.44 -7.14 -3.37
N GLN A 336 0.77 -7.64 -2.18
CA GLN A 336 1.81 -8.67 -2.01
C GLN A 336 1.40 -9.99 -2.69
N ALA A 337 0.16 -10.43 -2.47
CA ALA A 337 -0.37 -11.65 -3.06
C ALA A 337 -0.45 -11.56 -4.59
N ASN A 338 -0.86 -10.41 -5.12
CA ASN A 338 -0.97 -10.14 -6.56
C ASN A 338 0.38 -10.25 -7.26
N GLN A 339 1.39 -9.52 -6.78
CA GLN A 339 2.70 -9.50 -7.41
C GLN A 339 3.45 -10.82 -7.25
N ALA A 340 3.25 -11.54 -6.15
CA ALA A 340 3.79 -12.88 -5.97
C ALA A 340 3.17 -13.87 -6.94
N HIS A 341 1.86 -13.80 -7.17
CA HIS A 341 1.17 -14.61 -8.17
C HIS A 341 1.68 -14.32 -9.57
N GLN A 342 1.74 -13.03 -9.95
CA GLN A 342 2.20 -12.63 -11.29
C GLN A 342 3.60 -13.16 -11.59
N GLN A 343 4.57 -12.97 -10.67
CA GLN A 343 5.93 -13.49 -10.86
C GLN A 343 5.96 -15.02 -10.95
N PHE A 344 5.18 -15.69 -10.12
CA PHE A 344 5.15 -17.15 -10.10
C PHE A 344 4.55 -17.73 -11.39
N SER A 345 3.40 -17.21 -11.81
CA SER A 345 2.71 -17.63 -13.02
C SER A 345 3.53 -17.35 -14.28
N ASP A 346 4.10 -16.14 -14.41
CA ASP A 346 4.94 -15.76 -15.56
C ASP A 346 6.22 -16.62 -15.66
N THR A 347 6.77 -17.10 -14.51
CA THR A 347 8.02 -17.87 -14.50
C THR A 347 7.80 -19.37 -14.70
N PHE A 348 6.78 -19.95 -14.08
CA PHE A 348 6.59 -21.40 -14.06
C PHE A 348 5.49 -21.89 -15.02
N GLY A 349 4.63 -21.01 -15.53
CA GLY A 349 3.49 -21.36 -16.39
C GLY A 349 2.45 -22.26 -15.71
N ILE A 350 2.37 -22.24 -14.39
CA ILE A 350 1.41 -23.02 -13.60
C ILE A 350 0.67 -22.11 -12.61
N LEU A 351 -0.50 -22.56 -12.13
CA LEU A 351 -1.39 -21.77 -11.29
C LEU A 351 -1.73 -20.42 -11.91
N GLU A 352 -2.01 -20.40 -13.20
CA GLU A 352 -2.33 -19.19 -13.98
C GLU A 352 -3.52 -18.39 -13.41
N GLN A 353 -4.42 -19.06 -12.70
CA GLN A 353 -5.52 -18.42 -12.03
C GLN A 353 -5.09 -17.95 -10.61
N GLY A 354 -5.17 -16.66 -10.37
CA GLY A 354 -4.70 -16.04 -9.13
C GLY A 354 -5.38 -16.57 -7.88
N TRP A 355 -6.67 -16.93 -7.95
CA TRP A 355 -7.37 -17.47 -6.79
C TRP A 355 -6.77 -18.81 -6.29
N GLN A 356 -6.23 -19.68 -7.16
CA GLN A 356 -5.61 -20.94 -6.79
C GLN A 356 -4.31 -20.71 -6.01
N PHE A 357 -3.45 -19.84 -6.54
CA PHE A 357 -2.23 -19.41 -5.88
C PHE A 357 -2.54 -18.75 -4.53
N GLY A 358 -3.51 -17.81 -4.53
CA GLY A 358 -3.96 -17.10 -3.34
C GLY A 358 -4.46 -18.02 -2.24
N LEU A 359 -5.16 -19.12 -2.57
CA LEU A 359 -5.63 -20.13 -1.61
C LEU A 359 -4.46 -20.84 -0.91
N ILE A 360 -3.43 -21.24 -1.67
CA ILE A 360 -2.23 -21.88 -1.12
C ILE A 360 -1.52 -20.93 -0.15
N VAL A 361 -1.29 -19.69 -0.58
CA VAL A 361 -0.62 -18.66 0.24
C VAL A 361 -1.45 -18.34 1.48
N ALA A 362 -2.78 -18.23 1.36
CA ALA A 362 -3.67 -17.96 2.48
C ALA A 362 -3.62 -19.07 3.56
N LEU A 363 -3.52 -20.33 3.16
CA LEU A 363 -3.37 -21.45 4.10
C LEU A 363 -2.03 -21.38 4.85
N VAL A 364 -0.92 -21.11 4.14
CA VAL A 364 0.41 -21.03 4.75
C VAL A 364 0.51 -19.83 5.71
N VAL A 365 0.03 -18.66 5.28
CA VAL A 365 -0.03 -17.44 6.12
C VAL A 365 -0.93 -17.68 7.32
N GLY A 366 -2.10 -18.29 7.13
CA GLY A 366 -3.06 -18.58 8.19
C GLY A 366 -2.46 -19.37 9.35
N VAL A 367 -1.64 -20.38 9.06
CA VAL A 367 -0.93 -21.18 10.10
C VAL A 367 0.01 -20.29 10.93
N VAL A 368 0.71 -19.36 10.29
CA VAL A 368 1.76 -18.56 10.96
C VAL A 368 1.20 -17.41 11.78
N ILE A 369 0.15 -16.73 11.29
CA ILE A 369 -0.39 -15.54 11.99
C ILE A 369 -1.07 -15.87 13.34
N ILE A 370 -1.31 -17.14 13.63
CA ILE A 370 -1.84 -17.58 14.93
C ILE A 370 -0.82 -17.34 16.05
N GLY A 371 0.49 -17.41 15.77
CA GLY A 371 1.56 -17.36 16.78
C GLY A 371 1.92 -16.00 17.38
N GLY A 372 1.36 -14.89 16.86
CA GLY A 372 1.58 -13.52 17.36
C GLY A 372 3.00 -12.98 17.16
N ILE A 373 3.30 -11.77 17.73
CA ILE A 373 4.51 -10.97 17.44
C ILE A 373 5.83 -11.70 17.74
N VAL A 374 5.88 -12.49 18.80
CA VAL A 374 7.14 -13.18 19.19
C VAL A 374 7.54 -14.23 18.15
N TRP A 375 6.57 -14.92 17.59
CA TRP A 375 6.78 -15.87 16.50
C TRP A 375 7.14 -15.16 15.21
N ILE A 376 6.40 -14.13 14.86
CA ILE A 376 6.66 -13.30 13.68
C ILE A 376 8.07 -12.71 13.78
N ALA A 377 8.43 -12.05 14.89
CA ALA A 377 9.76 -11.47 15.08
C ALA A 377 10.90 -12.51 15.01
N ARG A 378 10.67 -13.75 15.47
CA ARG A 378 11.65 -14.82 15.36
C ARG A 378 11.85 -15.27 13.91
N VAL A 379 10.77 -15.45 13.17
CA VAL A 379 10.82 -15.83 11.75
C VAL A 379 11.47 -14.72 10.94
N THR A 380 11.02 -13.49 11.11
CA THR A 380 11.51 -12.34 10.33
C THR A 380 12.96 -11.98 10.64
N SER A 381 13.43 -12.16 11.88
CA SER A 381 14.84 -11.89 12.24
C SER A 381 15.84 -12.81 11.54
N PHE A 382 15.41 -13.95 11.04
CA PHE A 382 16.21 -14.84 10.20
C PHE A 382 15.92 -14.61 8.72
N LEU A 383 14.64 -14.55 8.35
CA LEU A 383 14.20 -14.51 6.96
C LEU A 383 14.64 -13.21 6.27
N VAL A 384 14.42 -12.04 6.90
CA VAL A 384 14.67 -10.73 6.29
C VAL A 384 16.14 -10.50 5.94
N PRO A 385 17.12 -10.71 6.84
CA PRO A 385 18.53 -10.57 6.47
C PRO A 385 18.95 -11.52 5.35
N PHE A 386 18.43 -12.75 5.35
CA PHE A 386 18.74 -13.74 4.31
C PHE A 386 18.18 -13.33 2.94
N MET A 387 16.91 -12.91 2.89
CA MET A 387 16.27 -12.44 1.66
C MET A 387 16.97 -11.20 1.09
N CYS A 388 17.21 -10.20 1.96
CA CYS A 388 17.87 -8.96 1.56
C CYS A 388 19.29 -9.22 1.06
N ALA A 389 20.07 -10.06 1.76
CA ALA A 389 21.42 -10.38 1.35
C ALA A 389 21.44 -11.11 -0.01
N GLY A 390 20.58 -12.08 -0.23
CA GLY A 390 20.46 -12.80 -1.50
C GLY A 390 20.08 -11.88 -2.65
N TYR A 391 19.05 -11.05 -2.45
CA TYR A 391 18.62 -10.06 -3.44
C TYR A 391 19.73 -9.04 -3.76
N MET A 392 20.38 -8.50 -2.73
CA MET A 392 21.45 -7.53 -2.89
C MET A 392 22.69 -8.11 -3.61
N LEU A 393 23.05 -9.37 -3.31
CA LEU A 393 24.14 -10.05 -4.02
C LEU A 393 23.83 -10.19 -5.52
N ALA A 394 22.60 -10.58 -5.86
CA ALA A 394 22.19 -10.64 -7.27
C ALA A 394 22.19 -9.24 -7.92
N ALA A 395 21.68 -8.22 -7.24
CA ALA A 395 21.69 -6.84 -7.75
C ALA A 395 23.13 -6.35 -7.99
N VAL A 396 24.03 -6.57 -7.04
CA VAL A 396 25.46 -6.22 -7.18
C VAL A 396 26.08 -6.97 -8.37
N THR A 397 25.75 -8.24 -8.58
CA THR A 397 26.25 -9.01 -9.73
C THR A 397 25.83 -8.38 -11.05
N VAL A 398 24.54 -8.02 -11.19
CA VAL A 398 24.04 -7.34 -12.40
C VAL A 398 24.72 -5.99 -12.61
N LEU A 399 24.92 -5.21 -11.54
CA LEU A 399 25.57 -3.91 -11.61
C LEU A 399 27.07 -4.00 -11.94
N ILE A 400 27.77 -5.04 -11.49
CA ILE A 400 29.17 -5.28 -11.86
C ILE A 400 29.26 -5.56 -13.37
N VAL A 401 28.38 -6.39 -13.91
CA VAL A 401 28.36 -6.69 -15.36
C VAL A 401 28.02 -5.44 -16.18
N ASN A 402 27.08 -4.63 -15.70
CA ASN A 402 26.66 -3.38 -16.35
C ASN A 402 27.42 -2.15 -15.81
N ALA A 403 28.66 -2.32 -15.27
CA ALA A 403 29.37 -1.23 -14.59
C ALA A 403 29.60 0.00 -15.50
N GLY A 404 29.79 -0.21 -16.81
CA GLY A 404 29.93 0.85 -17.80
C GLY A 404 28.69 1.74 -17.94
N GLU A 405 27.49 1.19 -17.66
CA GLU A 405 26.21 1.90 -17.75
C GLU A 405 25.79 2.60 -16.46
N ILE A 406 26.51 2.40 -15.36
CA ILE A 406 26.15 3.03 -14.06
C ILE A 406 26.27 4.56 -14.12
N PRO A 407 27.36 5.16 -14.67
CA PRO A 407 27.45 6.63 -14.75
C PRO A 407 26.33 7.25 -15.59
N SER A 408 26.01 6.64 -16.74
CA SER A 408 24.92 7.09 -17.63
C SER A 408 23.56 6.93 -16.93
N SER A 409 23.33 5.83 -16.20
CA SER A 409 22.12 5.57 -15.42
C SER A 409 21.91 6.61 -14.31
N ILE A 410 22.97 6.94 -13.58
CA ILE A 410 22.92 7.98 -12.54
C ILE A 410 22.64 9.34 -13.17
N ALA A 411 23.32 9.69 -14.25
CA ALA A 411 23.06 10.94 -14.97
C ALA A 411 21.60 11.01 -15.45
N LEU A 412 21.06 9.90 -15.98
CA LEU A 412 19.67 9.80 -16.42
C LEU A 412 18.68 10.00 -15.27
N ILE A 413 18.92 9.41 -14.10
CA ILE A 413 18.10 9.63 -12.90
C ILE A 413 18.03 11.12 -12.56
N PHE A 414 19.16 11.83 -12.56
CA PHE A 414 19.18 13.25 -12.25
C PHE A 414 18.57 14.11 -13.36
N THR A 415 18.86 13.85 -14.63
CA THR A 415 18.33 14.65 -15.73
C THR A 415 16.82 14.50 -15.85
N GLU A 416 16.31 13.26 -15.80
CA GLU A 416 14.87 12.99 -15.89
C GLU A 416 14.08 13.42 -14.65
N ALA A 417 14.72 13.57 -13.50
CA ALA A 417 14.06 14.10 -12.29
C ALA A 417 13.60 15.54 -12.45
N PHE A 418 14.25 16.32 -13.35
CA PHE A 418 14.02 17.75 -13.54
C PHE A 418 13.70 18.13 -14.99
N SER A 419 13.75 17.19 -15.94
CA SER A 419 13.40 17.43 -17.34
C SER A 419 11.91 17.18 -17.59
N GLY A 420 11.36 17.94 -18.54
CA GLY A 420 9.96 17.76 -18.95
C GLY A 420 9.72 16.55 -19.85
N SER A 421 10.78 15.82 -20.23
CA SER A 421 10.76 14.66 -21.13
C SER A 421 10.41 13.35 -20.45
N ALA A 422 10.36 13.33 -19.09
CA ALA A 422 9.97 12.14 -18.35
C ALA A 422 8.63 11.58 -18.83
N ALA A 423 8.48 10.27 -18.79
CA ALA A 423 7.27 9.51 -19.18
C ALA A 423 5.95 10.21 -18.77
N VAL A 424 4.86 9.63 -18.73
CA VAL A 424 3.55 10.27 -18.49
C VAL A 424 3.59 11.33 -17.37
N GLY A 425 3.42 12.62 -17.71
CA GLY A 425 3.32 13.73 -16.73
C GLY A 425 4.58 14.59 -16.53
N GLY A 426 5.72 14.27 -17.16
CA GLY A 426 6.98 15.04 -17.04
C GLY A 426 7.49 15.07 -15.60
N VAL A 427 8.16 16.17 -15.18
CA VAL A 427 8.71 16.35 -13.83
C VAL A 427 7.70 16.03 -12.73
N ILE A 428 6.44 16.42 -12.90
CA ILE A 428 5.40 16.21 -11.90
C ILE A 428 5.03 14.73 -11.80
N GLY A 429 4.98 14.01 -12.92
CA GLY A 429 4.80 12.55 -12.93
C GLY A 429 5.92 11.85 -12.16
N ALA A 430 7.17 12.23 -12.39
CA ALA A 430 8.32 11.70 -11.65
C ALA A 430 8.23 11.98 -10.13
N ILE A 431 7.85 13.21 -9.73
CA ILE A 431 7.64 13.58 -8.33
C ILE A 431 6.54 12.71 -7.70
N ILE A 432 5.38 12.62 -8.36
CA ILE A 432 4.23 11.87 -7.83
C ILE A 432 4.58 10.39 -7.68
N GLN A 433 5.09 9.75 -8.72
CA GLN A 433 5.37 8.31 -8.70
C GLN A 433 6.54 7.98 -7.77
N GLY A 434 7.62 8.74 -7.80
CA GLY A 434 8.74 8.56 -6.88
C GLY A 434 8.34 8.74 -5.42
N SER A 435 7.57 9.79 -5.10
CA SER A 435 7.08 10.02 -3.75
C SER A 435 6.08 8.96 -3.30
N LYS A 436 5.12 8.61 -4.17
CA LYS A 436 4.09 7.61 -3.88
C LYS A 436 4.71 6.24 -3.58
N ARG A 437 5.60 5.77 -4.46
CA ARG A 437 6.27 4.47 -4.29
C ARG A 437 7.31 4.48 -3.17
N GLY A 438 8.02 5.59 -2.96
CA GLY A 438 8.96 5.76 -1.84
C GLY A 438 8.26 5.65 -0.48
N VAL A 439 7.14 6.36 -0.28
CA VAL A 439 6.34 6.27 0.95
C VAL A 439 5.67 4.90 1.09
N PHE A 440 5.18 4.32 0.00
CA PHE A 440 4.59 2.98 0.01
C PHE A 440 5.62 1.93 0.44
N SER A 441 6.89 2.09 0.05
CA SER A 441 7.98 1.18 0.43
C SER A 441 8.36 1.35 1.90
N ASN A 442 8.72 2.57 2.33
CA ASN A 442 9.27 2.80 3.67
C ASN A 442 8.24 3.14 4.74
N GLU A 443 6.98 3.35 4.40
CA GLU A 443 5.85 3.63 5.31
C GLU A 443 6.03 4.89 6.19
N ALA A 444 6.98 5.79 5.89
CA ALA A 444 7.24 6.98 6.70
C ALA A 444 6.07 7.98 6.63
N GLY A 445 5.54 8.38 7.77
CA GLY A 445 4.37 9.27 7.86
C GLY A 445 3.03 8.54 7.88
N VAL A 446 3.05 7.21 7.71
CA VAL A 446 1.85 6.38 7.73
C VAL A 446 1.46 5.96 9.16
N GLY A 447 2.44 5.81 10.07
CA GLY A 447 2.20 5.47 11.47
C GLY A 447 2.07 3.97 11.75
N SER A 448 2.42 3.10 10.80
CA SER A 448 2.37 1.64 10.94
C SER A 448 3.54 1.09 11.76
N ALA A 449 4.77 1.50 11.47
CA ALA A 449 5.99 1.02 12.11
C ALA A 449 6.00 1.12 13.65
N PRO A 450 5.44 2.18 14.29
CA PRO A 450 5.33 2.24 15.75
C PRO A 450 4.66 1.02 16.39
N ILE A 451 3.87 0.26 15.64
CA ILE A 451 3.18 -0.93 16.17
C ILE A 451 4.20 -2.05 16.47
N ALA A 452 5.14 -2.33 15.55
CA ALA A 452 6.20 -3.31 15.77
C ALA A 452 7.25 -2.79 16.77
N HIS A 453 7.72 -1.56 16.57
CA HIS A 453 8.76 -0.94 17.39
C HIS A 453 8.34 -0.77 18.86
N SER A 454 7.05 -0.66 19.15
CA SER A 454 6.56 -0.57 20.54
C SER A 454 6.81 -1.84 21.36
N ALA A 455 7.05 -2.99 20.73
CA ALA A 455 7.31 -4.25 21.42
C ALA A 455 8.75 -4.38 21.95
N VAL A 456 9.64 -3.45 21.61
CA VAL A 456 11.06 -3.49 21.97
C VAL A 456 11.31 -3.43 23.49
N LYS A 457 12.37 -4.11 23.94
CA LYS A 457 12.88 -3.98 25.29
C LYS A 457 13.67 -2.69 25.45
N THR A 458 13.05 -1.66 26.02
CA THR A 458 13.68 -0.39 26.37
C THR A 458 12.86 0.39 27.38
N ASP A 459 13.51 1.15 28.22
CA ASP A 459 12.95 2.18 29.11
C ASP A 459 13.08 3.61 28.52
N ARG A 460 13.75 3.73 27.34
CA ARG A 460 14.05 5.01 26.70
C ARG A 460 13.44 5.10 25.31
N PRO A 461 12.33 5.81 25.14
CA PRO A 461 11.59 5.85 23.88
C PRO A 461 12.42 6.24 22.65
N ALA A 462 13.30 7.25 22.78
CA ALA A 462 14.10 7.74 21.67
C ALA A 462 15.19 6.74 21.22
N SER A 463 15.54 5.73 22.04
CA SER A 463 16.47 4.67 21.61
C SER A 463 15.92 3.93 20.38
N GLU A 464 14.67 3.53 20.47
CA GLU A 464 14.01 2.82 19.38
C GLU A 464 13.66 3.73 18.21
N GLY A 465 13.31 4.99 18.49
CA GLY A 465 13.17 5.98 17.43
C GLY A 465 14.44 6.13 16.59
N LEU A 466 15.61 6.14 17.22
CA LEU A 466 16.89 6.19 16.48
C LEU A 466 17.15 4.90 15.68
N VAL A 467 16.79 3.73 16.21
CA VAL A 467 16.87 2.47 15.46
C VAL A 467 15.96 2.53 14.23
N ALA A 468 14.77 3.07 14.36
CA ALA A 468 13.82 3.21 13.26
C ALA A 468 14.29 4.16 12.12
N LEU A 469 15.31 5.02 12.35
CA LEU A 469 15.99 5.75 11.26
C LEU A 469 16.55 4.82 10.18
N LEU A 470 17.01 3.64 10.59
CA LEU A 470 17.68 2.69 9.69
C LEU A 470 16.70 1.99 8.76
N GLU A 471 15.42 1.97 9.09
CA GLU A 471 14.39 1.31 8.28
C GLU A 471 14.26 1.97 6.89
N PRO A 472 13.92 3.26 6.71
CA PRO A 472 13.88 3.90 5.40
C PRO A 472 15.25 3.97 4.72
N PHE A 473 16.34 4.01 5.49
CA PHE A 473 17.69 4.00 4.95
C PHE A 473 17.98 2.68 4.25
N ILE A 474 17.74 1.54 4.91
CA ILE A 474 17.95 0.21 4.33
C ILE A 474 16.95 -0.04 3.21
N ASP A 475 15.67 0.20 3.48
CA ASP A 475 14.56 -0.07 2.57
C ASP A 475 14.67 0.74 1.28
N THR A 476 14.63 2.06 1.40
CA THR A 476 14.47 2.94 0.23
C THR A 476 15.81 3.45 -0.29
N VAL A 477 16.71 3.95 0.59
CA VAL A 477 17.97 4.53 0.11
C VAL A 477 18.92 3.47 -0.41
N ILE A 478 18.92 2.23 0.15
CA ILE A 478 19.77 1.15 -0.33
C ILE A 478 18.99 0.24 -1.31
N VAL A 479 17.99 -0.50 -0.83
CA VAL A 479 17.37 -1.58 -1.62
C VAL A 479 16.63 -1.04 -2.85
N CYS A 480 15.77 -0.01 -2.71
CA CYS A 480 15.07 0.56 -3.87
C CYS A 480 16.04 1.20 -4.88
N THR A 481 17.12 1.85 -4.41
CA THR A 481 18.13 2.43 -5.31
C THR A 481 18.86 1.34 -6.10
N MET A 482 19.21 0.22 -5.47
CA MET A 482 19.84 -0.90 -6.15
C MET A 482 18.91 -1.51 -7.21
N THR A 483 17.63 -1.71 -6.88
CA THR A 483 16.62 -2.16 -7.84
C THR A 483 16.49 -1.21 -9.02
N ALA A 484 16.42 0.10 -8.75
CA ALA A 484 16.32 1.12 -9.79
C ALA A 484 17.56 1.11 -10.72
N LEU A 485 18.75 1.05 -10.15
CA LEU A 485 19.99 0.98 -10.94
C LEU A 485 20.03 -0.28 -11.81
N VAL A 486 19.61 -1.44 -11.31
CA VAL A 486 19.51 -2.68 -12.10
C VAL A 486 18.57 -2.48 -13.29
N ILE A 487 17.36 -1.94 -13.07
CA ILE A 487 16.37 -1.72 -14.13
C ILE A 487 16.89 -0.70 -15.15
N ILE A 488 17.52 0.38 -14.71
CA ILE A 488 17.96 1.47 -15.60
C ILE A 488 19.21 1.04 -16.37
N SER A 489 20.23 0.47 -15.71
CA SER A 489 21.47 0.05 -16.34
C SER A 489 21.31 -1.11 -17.32
N SER A 490 20.29 -1.96 -17.12
CA SER A 490 19.96 -3.02 -18.09
C SER A 490 19.29 -2.49 -19.37
N GLY A 491 18.75 -1.26 -19.36
CA GLY A 491 17.96 -0.68 -20.45
C GLY A 491 16.49 -1.11 -20.47
N MET A 492 16.11 -2.05 -19.59
CA MET A 492 14.75 -2.62 -19.57
C MET A 492 13.64 -1.60 -19.28
N TRP A 493 13.95 -0.50 -18.60
CA TRP A 493 12.98 0.56 -18.30
C TRP A 493 12.27 1.13 -19.53
N ASN A 494 12.91 1.02 -20.71
CA ASN A 494 12.39 1.53 -21.97
C ASN A 494 11.60 0.49 -22.78
N VAL A 495 11.61 -0.78 -22.36
CA VAL A 495 10.81 -1.84 -22.98
C VAL A 495 9.34 -1.66 -22.64
N LYS A 496 8.48 -1.59 -23.65
CA LYS A 496 7.04 -1.32 -23.50
C LYS A 496 6.13 -2.40 -24.06
N ALA A 497 6.68 -3.34 -24.82
CA ALA A 497 5.93 -4.46 -25.36
C ALA A 497 6.82 -5.68 -25.62
N ASP A 498 6.21 -6.84 -25.77
CA ASP A 498 6.83 -8.08 -26.26
C ASP A 498 5.95 -8.77 -27.29
N ALA A 499 6.57 -9.51 -28.20
CA ALA A 499 5.89 -10.29 -29.22
C ALA A 499 5.09 -11.43 -28.55
N ILE A 500 3.81 -11.59 -28.90
CA ILE A 500 2.97 -12.68 -28.39
C ILE A 500 3.37 -14.01 -29.03
N ASN A 501 3.57 -13.97 -30.35
CA ASN A 501 3.98 -15.10 -31.20
C ASN A 501 5.16 -14.70 -32.07
N GLN A 502 5.68 -15.65 -32.87
CA GLN A 502 6.57 -15.30 -33.96
C GLN A 502 5.83 -14.37 -34.93
N LEU A 503 6.44 -13.24 -35.27
CA LEU A 503 5.83 -12.24 -36.14
C LEU A 503 6.85 -11.54 -37.05
N ASP A 504 6.36 -10.97 -38.13
CA ASP A 504 7.16 -10.21 -39.08
C ASP A 504 7.06 -8.70 -38.79
N LEU A 505 8.20 -8.04 -38.64
CA LEU A 505 8.32 -6.59 -38.66
C LEU A 505 8.28 -6.12 -40.11
N VAL A 506 7.37 -5.21 -40.45
CA VAL A 506 7.22 -4.70 -41.80
C VAL A 506 7.73 -3.26 -41.91
N THR A 507 8.07 -2.83 -43.14
CA THR A 507 8.66 -1.49 -43.40
C THR A 507 7.67 -0.35 -43.20
N ALA A 508 6.37 -0.61 -43.36
CA ALA A 508 5.29 0.37 -43.15
C ALA A 508 3.99 -0.37 -42.81
N PRO A 509 2.97 0.31 -42.20
CA PRO A 509 1.67 -0.28 -41.94
C PRO A 509 1.06 -0.93 -43.20
N ALA A 510 0.55 -2.16 -43.03
CA ALA A 510 -0.01 -2.98 -44.11
C ALA A 510 0.94 -3.31 -45.30
N SER A 511 2.24 -3.04 -45.17
CA SER A 511 3.25 -3.42 -46.17
C SER A 511 3.45 -4.94 -46.17
N GLN A 512 3.79 -5.48 -47.36
CA GLN A 512 4.25 -6.87 -47.49
C GLN A 512 5.78 -7.00 -47.39
N SER A 513 6.49 -5.86 -47.34
CA SER A 513 7.96 -5.86 -47.22
C SER A 513 8.38 -6.10 -45.80
N ILE A 514 8.94 -7.27 -45.53
CA ILE A 514 9.43 -7.69 -44.23
C ILE A 514 10.81 -7.06 -43.97
N VAL A 515 10.98 -6.44 -42.80
CA VAL A 515 12.29 -5.97 -42.29
C VAL A 515 13.03 -7.15 -41.68
N THR A 516 12.36 -7.87 -40.78
CA THR A 516 12.88 -9.08 -40.11
C THR A 516 11.72 -9.87 -39.52
N THR A 517 11.96 -11.15 -39.27
CA THR A 517 11.04 -12.00 -38.46
C THR A 517 11.62 -12.15 -37.08
N VAL A 518 10.79 -11.96 -36.06
CA VAL A 518 11.16 -12.07 -34.65
C VAL A 518 10.40 -13.19 -33.98
N GLU A 519 11.01 -13.80 -32.95
CA GLU A 519 10.41 -14.90 -32.22
C GLU A 519 9.45 -14.38 -31.11
N SER A 520 8.60 -15.27 -30.62
CA SER A 520 7.76 -14.99 -29.45
C SER A 520 8.60 -14.55 -28.23
N GLY A 521 8.14 -13.55 -27.52
CA GLY A 521 8.85 -12.97 -26.36
C GLY A 521 9.93 -11.96 -26.74
N THR A 522 10.16 -11.65 -28.04
CA THR A 522 11.05 -10.55 -28.45
C THR A 522 10.55 -9.23 -27.87
N LYS A 523 11.46 -8.48 -27.24
CA LYS A 523 11.17 -7.24 -26.50
C LYS A 523 11.26 -6.03 -27.42
N PHE A 524 10.34 -5.08 -27.24
CA PHE A 524 10.25 -3.88 -28.06
C PHE A 524 10.22 -2.59 -27.24
N ASN A 525 10.94 -1.60 -27.75
CA ASN A 525 10.74 -0.20 -27.40
C ASN A 525 9.74 0.41 -28.38
N LEU A 526 8.74 1.13 -27.91
CA LEU A 526 7.83 1.88 -28.79
C LEU A 526 8.52 3.17 -29.23
N THR A 527 8.44 3.48 -30.54
CA THR A 527 8.95 4.76 -31.07
C THR A 527 7.97 5.91 -30.88
N GLY A 528 6.71 5.60 -30.59
CA GLY A 528 5.62 6.57 -30.40
C GLY A 528 4.85 6.83 -31.72
N ASN A 529 5.23 6.21 -32.84
CA ASN A 529 4.49 6.30 -34.07
C ASN A 529 3.41 5.23 -34.14
N GLU A 530 2.17 5.66 -34.39
CA GLU A 530 0.99 4.81 -34.51
C GLU A 530 0.26 5.08 -35.82
N SER A 531 -0.36 4.05 -36.37
CA SER A 531 -1.19 4.16 -37.58
C SER A 531 -2.46 3.31 -37.39
N ASP A 532 -3.60 3.86 -37.81
CA ASP A 532 -4.88 3.15 -37.86
C ASP A 532 -5.41 3.14 -39.29
N GLN A 533 -5.34 1.98 -39.93
CA GLN A 533 -5.82 1.74 -41.28
C GLN A 533 -6.87 0.62 -41.28
N GLY A 534 -7.80 0.65 -40.28
CA GLY A 534 -8.74 -0.44 -40.02
C GLY A 534 -8.13 -1.56 -39.20
N THR A 535 -6.81 -1.56 -39.02
CA THR A 535 -6.02 -2.35 -38.06
C THR A 535 -5.04 -1.38 -37.43
N LYS A 536 -4.91 -1.44 -36.09
CA LYS A 536 -3.95 -0.60 -35.39
C LYS A 536 -2.55 -1.15 -35.52
N TRP A 537 -1.63 -0.29 -35.92
CA TRP A 537 -0.21 -0.58 -36.09
C TRP A 537 0.62 0.31 -35.16
N GLN A 538 1.71 -0.25 -34.65
CA GLN A 538 2.71 0.48 -33.87
C GLN A 538 4.10 0.28 -34.46
N GLU A 539 4.87 1.35 -34.53
CA GLU A 539 6.27 1.27 -34.87
C GLU A 539 7.08 0.90 -33.64
N VAL A 540 7.87 -0.14 -33.76
CA VAL A 540 8.66 -0.71 -32.67
C VAL A 540 10.13 -0.78 -33.08
N LYS A 541 11.01 -0.63 -32.05
CA LYS A 541 12.44 -0.92 -32.14
C LYS A 541 12.74 -2.17 -31.33
N VAL A 542 13.42 -3.14 -31.93
CA VAL A 542 13.85 -4.36 -31.23
C VAL A 542 14.84 -3.99 -30.13
N PHE A 543 14.62 -4.52 -28.95
CA PHE A 543 15.44 -4.20 -27.77
C PHE A 543 16.90 -4.65 -27.97
N LYS A 544 17.85 -3.74 -27.72
CA LYS A 544 19.30 -3.91 -27.92
C LYS A 544 19.74 -4.16 -29.38
N GLU A 545 18.85 -4.00 -30.33
CA GLU A 545 19.17 -4.09 -31.76
C GLU A 545 18.83 -2.77 -32.46
N ASP A 546 19.42 -2.52 -33.60
CA ASP A 546 19.14 -1.33 -34.42
C ASP A 546 18.14 -1.61 -35.53
N VAL A 547 17.13 -2.44 -35.21
CA VAL A 547 16.07 -2.86 -36.12
C VAL A 547 14.77 -2.16 -35.73
N ILE A 548 14.20 -1.41 -36.68
CA ILE A 548 12.92 -0.71 -36.52
C ILE A 548 11.94 -1.25 -37.57
N GLY A 549 10.70 -1.44 -37.16
CA GLY A 549 9.64 -1.86 -38.08
C GLY A 549 8.25 -1.69 -37.46
N TRP A 550 7.23 -2.00 -38.25
CA TRP A 550 5.83 -1.89 -37.82
C TRP A 550 5.25 -3.26 -37.52
N VAL A 551 4.44 -3.32 -36.45
CA VAL A 551 3.71 -4.51 -35.99
C VAL A 551 2.24 -4.17 -35.76
N LYS A 552 1.37 -5.16 -35.87
CA LYS A 552 -0.01 -4.99 -35.44
C LYS A 552 -0.08 -4.92 -33.91
N SER A 553 -0.93 -4.02 -33.39
CA SER A 553 -1.09 -3.87 -31.95
C SER A 553 -1.59 -5.14 -31.24
N ASP A 554 -2.35 -5.99 -31.95
CA ASP A 554 -2.88 -7.26 -31.43
C ASP A 554 -1.82 -8.38 -31.38
N ASP A 555 -0.69 -8.24 -32.08
CA ASP A 555 0.40 -9.21 -32.09
C ASP A 555 1.44 -8.98 -31.00
N ILE A 556 1.29 -7.87 -30.24
CA ILE A 556 2.18 -7.51 -29.13
C ILE A 556 1.43 -7.41 -27.81
N LYS A 557 2.06 -7.87 -26.75
CA LYS A 557 1.59 -7.70 -25.37
C LYS A 557 2.18 -6.41 -24.80
N MET A 558 1.32 -5.42 -24.56
CA MET A 558 1.74 -4.17 -23.93
C MET A 558 2.12 -4.41 -22.48
N ARG A 559 3.23 -3.80 -22.05
CA ARG A 559 3.82 -3.90 -20.72
C ARG A 559 3.74 -2.56 -19.96
N ASN A 560 2.54 -2.03 -19.84
CA ASN A 560 2.29 -0.75 -19.19
C ASN A 560 2.26 -0.92 -17.67
N GLY A 561 3.40 -0.71 -17.00
CA GLY A 561 3.48 -0.72 -15.53
C GLY A 561 3.49 -2.11 -14.88
N ASP A 562 3.82 -3.15 -15.63
CA ASP A 562 3.99 -4.52 -15.13
C ASP A 562 5.14 -4.56 -14.10
N GLY A 563 4.82 -4.35 -12.82
CA GLY A 563 5.77 -4.09 -11.75
C GLY A 563 6.87 -5.14 -11.64
N ILE A 564 6.53 -6.36 -11.20
CA ILE A 564 7.54 -7.39 -10.93
C ILE A 564 8.20 -7.93 -12.20
N TRP A 565 7.49 -8.00 -13.32
CA TRP A 565 8.01 -8.46 -14.61
C TRP A 565 9.21 -7.62 -15.05
N LEU A 566 9.12 -6.29 -14.98
CA LEU A 566 10.19 -5.38 -15.38
C LEU A 566 11.49 -5.65 -14.60
N THR A 567 11.37 -5.87 -13.30
CA THR A 567 12.53 -6.21 -12.44
C THR A 567 13.09 -7.58 -12.81
N SER A 568 12.22 -8.58 -12.98
CA SER A 568 12.60 -9.94 -13.34
C SER A 568 13.42 -9.97 -14.64
N GLU A 569 12.93 -9.30 -15.67
CA GLU A 569 13.59 -9.21 -16.97
C GLU A 569 14.90 -8.41 -16.91
N ALA A 570 14.96 -7.36 -16.08
CA ALA A 570 16.20 -6.61 -15.89
C ALA A 570 17.33 -7.49 -15.33
N PHE A 571 17.04 -8.35 -14.37
CA PHE A 571 17.98 -9.33 -13.87
C PHE A 571 18.31 -10.42 -14.90
N ALA A 572 17.33 -10.87 -15.65
CA ALA A 572 17.49 -11.90 -16.67
C ALA A 572 18.42 -11.47 -17.82
N THR A 573 18.61 -10.17 -18.04
CA THR A 573 19.58 -9.66 -19.04
C THR A 573 21.03 -10.11 -18.76
N VAL A 574 21.36 -10.45 -17.51
CA VAL A 574 22.69 -10.89 -17.06
C VAL A 574 22.67 -12.33 -16.56
N ILE A 575 21.63 -12.69 -15.79
CA ILE A 575 21.50 -14.00 -15.16
C ILE A 575 20.19 -14.63 -15.68
N SER A 576 20.27 -15.35 -16.79
CA SER A 576 19.08 -15.87 -17.51
C SER A 576 18.16 -16.75 -16.68
N TRP A 577 18.70 -17.48 -15.69
CA TRP A 577 17.92 -18.33 -14.78
C TRP A 577 17.42 -17.59 -13.51
N PHE A 578 17.78 -16.33 -13.33
CA PHE A 578 17.41 -15.56 -12.14
C PHE A 578 15.88 -15.40 -11.93
N PRO A 579 15.02 -15.32 -12.95
CA PRO A 579 13.58 -15.30 -12.74
C PRO A 579 13.06 -16.40 -11.82
N TYR A 580 13.64 -17.61 -11.87
CA TYR A 580 13.28 -18.73 -10.99
C TYR A 580 13.65 -18.46 -9.53
N VAL A 581 14.85 -17.91 -9.30
CA VAL A 581 15.30 -17.52 -7.94
C VAL A 581 14.51 -16.33 -7.43
N LEU A 582 14.25 -15.35 -8.32
CA LEU A 582 13.45 -14.19 -7.97
C LEU A 582 12.03 -14.60 -7.59
N SER A 583 11.42 -15.59 -8.25
CA SER A 583 10.09 -16.08 -7.89
C SER A 583 10.06 -16.63 -6.46
N ILE A 584 11.07 -17.39 -6.05
CA ILE A 584 11.19 -17.87 -4.67
C ILE A 584 11.38 -16.69 -3.71
N ALA A 585 12.29 -15.77 -4.03
CA ALA A 585 12.54 -14.58 -3.22
C ALA A 585 11.27 -13.73 -3.05
N VAL A 586 10.54 -13.49 -4.13
CA VAL A 586 9.29 -12.72 -4.16
C VAL A 586 8.22 -13.34 -3.27
N ILE A 587 8.07 -14.67 -3.31
CA ILE A 587 7.14 -15.38 -2.40
C ILE A 587 7.54 -15.18 -0.94
N LEU A 588 8.83 -15.26 -0.63
CA LEU A 588 9.34 -15.04 0.73
C LEU A 588 9.16 -13.58 1.19
N PHE A 589 9.41 -12.60 0.30
CA PHE A 589 9.14 -11.18 0.56
C PHE A 589 7.65 -10.92 0.78
N ALA A 590 6.79 -11.44 -0.09
CA ALA A 590 5.33 -11.33 0.07
C ALA A 590 4.87 -11.95 1.39
N PHE A 591 5.32 -13.17 1.69
CA PHE A 591 4.99 -13.88 2.91
C PHE A 591 5.41 -13.11 4.17
N SER A 592 6.63 -12.56 4.19
CA SER A 592 7.14 -11.79 5.33
C SER A 592 6.31 -10.53 5.57
N THR A 593 5.91 -9.82 4.50
CA THR A 593 5.06 -8.63 4.60
C THR A 593 3.64 -8.99 5.03
N LEU A 594 3.04 -10.04 4.46
CA LEU A 594 1.73 -10.56 4.84
C LEU A 594 1.63 -10.85 6.35
N ILE A 595 2.59 -11.57 6.92
CA ILE A 595 2.55 -11.91 8.35
C ILE A 595 2.78 -10.68 9.26
N SER A 596 3.63 -9.73 8.86
CA SER A 596 3.90 -8.53 9.65
C SER A 596 2.72 -7.55 9.64
N TRP A 597 2.12 -7.32 8.49
CA TRP A 597 0.94 -6.47 8.38
C TRP A 597 -0.30 -7.08 9.03
N SER A 598 -0.43 -8.42 9.05
CA SER A 598 -1.49 -9.08 9.83
C SER A 598 -1.39 -8.74 11.32
N TYR A 599 -0.16 -8.67 11.86
CA TYR A 599 0.06 -8.24 13.24
C TYR A 599 -0.30 -6.77 13.45
N TYR A 600 0.05 -5.88 12.52
CA TYR A 600 -0.32 -4.46 12.63
C TYR A 600 -1.84 -4.29 12.72
N ALA A 601 -2.57 -4.95 11.83
CA ALA A 601 -4.03 -4.93 11.88
C ALA A 601 -4.60 -5.63 13.11
N GLU A 602 -4.02 -6.74 13.59
CA GLU A 602 -4.43 -7.40 14.83
C GLU A 602 -4.32 -6.43 16.03
N GLN A 603 -3.24 -5.62 16.13
CA GLN A 603 -3.12 -4.62 17.19
C GLN A 603 -4.17 -3.51 17.07
N ALA A 604 -4.52 -3.10 15.86
CA ALA A 604 -5.61 -2.17 15.61
C ALA A 604 -6.99 -2.77 15.99
N VAL A 605 -7.23 -4.03 15.64
CA VAL A 605 -8.43 -4.78 16.03
C VAL A 605 -8.54 -4.90 17.57
N ILE A 606 -7.43 -5.21 18.23
CA ILE A 606 -7.39 -5.28 19.71
C ILE A 606 -7.65 -3.89 20.34
N TYR A 607 -7.13 -2.83 19.75
CA TYR A 607 -7.42 -1.46 20.21
C TYR A 607 -8.92 -1.13 20.09
N LEU A 608 -9.55 -1.51 18.98
CA LEU A 608 -10.96 -1.22 18.71
C LEU A 608 -11.92 -2.06 19.55
N PHE A 609 -11.65 -3.35 19.71
CA PHE A 609 -12.60 -4.33 20.26
C PHE A 609 -12.16 -4.96 21.60
N GLY A 610 -10.94 -4.67 22.06
CA GLY A 610 -10.34 -5.35 23.20
C GLY A 610 -9.79 -6.75 22.85
N LYS A 611 -9.31 -7.47 23.86
CA LYS A 611 -8.76 -8.84 23.74
C LYS A 611 -9.90 -9.89 23.56
N ARG A 612 -10.59 -9.85 22.44
CA ARG A 612 -11.66 -10.80 22.15
C ARG A 612 -11.17 -11.80 21.10
N ASN A 613 -10.96 -13.04 21.52
CA ASN A 613 -10.44 -14.09 20.65
C ASN A 613 -11.35 -14.38 19.45
N ASP A 614 -12.68 -14.32 19.63
CA ASP A 614 -13.65 -14.48 18.55
C ASP A 614 -13.48 -13.41 17.45
N VAL A 615 -13.28 -12.17 17.83
CA VAL A 615 -13.06 -11.06 16.88
C VAL A 615 -11.69 -11.18 16.19
N ILE A 616 -10.65 -11.51 16.96
CA ILE A 616 -9.29 -11.69 16.43
C ILE A 616 -9.26 -12.83 15.40
N MET A 617 -9.88 -13.98 15.71
CA MET A 617 -9.92 -15.12 14.78
C MET A 617 -10.76 -14.80 13.54
N SER A 618 -11.88 -14.12 13.69
CA SER A 618 -12.69 -13.66 12.55
C SER A 618 -11.89 -12.71 11.64
N PHE A 619 -11.13 -11.79 12.23
CA PHE A 619 -10.25 -10.91 11.47
C PHE A 619 -9.19 -11.71 10.69
N LYS A 620 -8.50 -12.66 11.33
CA LYS A 620 -7.49 -13.50 10.68
C LYS A 620 -8.07 -14.29 9.51
N PHE A 621 -9.28 -14.82 9.66
CA PHE A 621 -9.98 -15.50 8.58
C PHE A 621 -10.29 -14.55 7.41
N ILE A 622 -10.84 -13.35 7.69
CA ILE A 622 -11.11 -12.32 6.68
C ILE A 622 -9.81 -11.89 5.99
N TYR A 623 -8.73 -11.71 6.75
CA TYR A 623 -7.42 -11.35 6.20
C TYR A 623 -6.92 -12.40 5.19
N CYS A 624 -7.08 -13.70 5.49
CA CYS A 624 -6.76 -14.79 4.57
C CYS A 624 -7.63 -14.79 3.30
N LEU A 625 -8.91 -14.42 3.39
CA LEU A 625 -9.76 -14.28 2.21
C LEU A 625 -9.27 -13.17 1.27
N PHE A 626 -8.79 -12.06 1.81
CA PHE A 626 -8.24 -10.97 1.00
C PHE A 626 -6.92 -11.33 0.30
N ILE A 627 -6.16 -12.32 0.77
CA ILE A 627 -5.01 -12.88 0.03
C ILE A 627 -5.49 -13.49 -1.30
N ILE A 628 -6.59 -14.26 -1.26
CA ILE A 628 -7.16 -14.90 -2.44
C ILE A 628 -7.67 -13.84 -3.42
N LEU A 629 -8.42 -12.85 -2.92
CA LEU A 629 -8.95 -11.76 -3.74
C LEU A 629 -7.84 -10.93 -4.38
N GLY A 630 -6.79 -10.62 -3.62
CA GLY A 630 -5.65 -9.85 -4.10
C GLY A 630 -4.86 -10.56 -5.20
N ALA A 631 -4.63 -11.86 -5.05
CA ALA A 631 -3.93 -12.66 -6.06
C ALA A 631 -4.73 -12.78 -7.37
N ALA A 632 -6.06 -12.76 -7.28
CA ALA A 632 -6.97 -12.93 -8.41
C ALA A 632 -7.30 -11.64 -9.18
N ALA A 633 -7.14 -10.48 -8.54
CA ALA A 633 -7.50 -9.19 -9.14
C ALA A 633 -6.42 -8.65 -10.09
N SER A 634 -6.78 -7.74 -11.01
CA SER A 634 -5.82 -7.06 -11.87
C SER A 634 -4.89 -6.14 -11.08
N LEU A 635 -3.65 -6.03 -11.51
CA LEU A 635 -2.65 -5.17 -10.87
C LEU A 635 -3.12 -3.72 -10.76
N GLY A 636 -3.77 -3.18 -11.79
CA GLY A 636 -4.26 -1.80 -11.80
C GLY A 636 -5.25 -1.52 -10.68
N ASN A 637 -6.24 -2.39 -10.49
CA ASN A 637 -7.23 -2.26 -9.44
C ASN A 637 -6.62 -2.48 -8.04
N VAL A 638 -5.72 -3.46 -7.91
CA VAL A 638 -5.02 -3.73 -6.65
C VAL A 638 -4.15 -2.55 -6.23
N ILE A 639 -3.38 -1.95 -7.14
CA ILE A 639 -2.55 -0.77 -6.84
C ILE A 639 -3.41 0.40 -6.39
N ARG A 640 -4.48 0.74 -7.13
CA ARG A 640 -5.36 1.88 -6.78
C ARG A 640 -5.99 1.70 -5.41
N LEU A 641 -6.53 0.51 -5.14
CA LEU A 641 -7.16 0.22 -3.85
C LEU A 641 -6.14 0.16 -2.71
N ALA A 642 -5.03 -0.54 -2.91
CA ALA A 642 -3.96 -0.68 -1.90
C ALA A 642 -3.38 0.67 -1.51
N ASP A 643 -3.03 1.50 -2.49
CA ASP A 643 -2.52 2.85 -2.24
C ASP A 643 -3.54 3.69 -1.47
N ALA A 644 -4.79 3.74 -1.91
CA ALA A 644 -5.81 4.54 -1.25
C ALA A 644 -6.01 4.12 0.21
N LEU A 645 -6.19 2.82 0.47
CA LEU A 645 -6.39 2.31 1.82
C LEU A 645 -5.17 2.57 2.73
N PHE A 646 -3.97 2.50 2.17
CA PHE A 646 -2.73 2.75 2.89
C PHE A 646 -2.55 4.24 3.24
N PHE A 647 -2.73 5.13 2.27
CA PHE A 647 -2.53 6.56 2.49
C PHE A 647 -3.62 7.22 3.36
N CYS A 648 -4.78 6.58 3.58
CA CYS A 648 -5.77 7.04 4.56
C CYS A 648 -5.19 7.20 5.98
N MET A 649 -4.20 6.38 6.36
CA MET A 649 -3.57 6.42 7.68
C MET A 649 -2.78 7.70 7.94
N VAL A 650 -2.32 8.38 6.89
CA VAL A 650 -1.40 9.52 6.95
C VAL A 650 -1.97 10.69 7.74
N VAL A 651 -3.19 11.11 7.41
CA VAL A 651 -3.78 12.32 8.00
C VAL A 651 -3.95 12.22 9.52
N PRO A 652 -4.63 11.20 10.06
CA PRO A 652 -4.77 11.09 11.52
C PRO A 652 -3.42 10.96 12.23
N ASN A 653 -2.46 10.24 11.62
CA ASN A 653 -1.13 10.07 12.18
C ASN A 653 -0.36 11.38 12.28
N LEU A 654 -0.22 12.10 11.16
CA LEU A 654 0.59 13.32 11.12
C LEU A 654 0.02 14.45 11.99
N ILE A 655 -1.30 14.54 12.14
CA ILE A 655 -1.92 15.47 13.11
C ILE A 655 -1.35 15.22 14.52
N GLY A 656 -1.33 13.96 14.96
CA GLY A 656 -0.77 13.61 16.27
C GLY A 656 0.73 13.88 16.38
N VAL A 657 1.49 13.57 15.33
CA VAL A 657 2.93 13.84 15.25
C VAL A 657 3.22 15.32 15.49
N TYR A 658 2.51 16.23 14.79
CA TYR A 658 2.73 17.67 14.95
C TYR A 658 2.46 18.17 16.36
N PHE A 659 1.37 17.73 16.98
CA PHE A 659 1.07 18.12 18.37
C PHE A 659 2.12 17.61 19.35
N LEU A 660 2.70 16.44 19.13
CA LEU A 660 3.58 15.76 20.08
C LEU A 660 5.09 15.98 19.84
N LEU A 661 5.48 16.88 18.92
CA LEU A 661 6.89 17.16 18.57
C LEU A 661 7.74 17.55 19.78
N LYS A 662 7.19 18.33 20.72
CA LYS A 662 7.92 18.74 21.95
C LYS A 662 8.24 17.53 22.84
N VAL A 663 7.36 16.54 22.90
CA VAL A 663 7.58 15.29 23.62
C VAL A 663 8.75 14.53 22.99
N VAL A 664 8.75 14.35 21.68
CA VAL A 664 9.85 13.68 20.97
C VAL A 664 11.19 14.37 21.20
N LYS A 665 11.22 15.71 21.13
CA LYS A 665 12.44 16.49 21.38
C LYS A 665 12.99 16.29 22.78
N LYS A 666 12.13 16.22 23.79
CA LYS A 666 12.50 15.95 25.18
C LYS A 666 13.09 14.55 25.36
N GLU A 667 12.43 13.53 24.79
CA GLU A 667 12.91 12.15 24.84
C GLU A 667 14.26 11.98 24.12
N LEU A 668 14.43 12.65 22.97
CA LEU A 668 15.70 12.67 22.25
C LEU A 668 16.83 13.27 23.09
N SER A 669 16.61 14.44 23.68
CA SER A 669 17.64 15.09 24.52
C SER A 669 18.06 14.19 25.68
N SER A 670 17.09 13.63 26.40
CA SER A 670 17.33 12.69 27.51
C SER A 670 18.13 11.46 27.08
N TYR A 671 17.83 10.92 25.90
CA TYR A 671 18.55 9.75 25.39
C TYR A 671 19.99 10.07 24.95
N ILE A 672 20.20 11.18 24.28
CA ILE A 672 21.56 11.61 23.89
C ILE A 672 22.45 11.84 25.11
N ASP A 673 21.91 12.43 26.20
CA ASP A 673 22.66 12.62 27.44
C ASP A 673 23.01 11.26 28.08
N HIS A 674 22.09 10.29 28.06
CA HIS A 674 22.37 8.93 28.50
C HIS A 674 23.49 8.25 27.68
N VAL A 675 23.43 8.35 26.35
CA VAL A 675 24.47 7.82 25.46
C VAL A 675 25.84 8.40 25.82
N ARG A 676 25.93 9.72 26.04
CA ARG A 676 27.16 10.38 26.45
C ARG A 676 27.68 9.84 27.78
N THR A 677 26.80 9.66 28.76
CA THR A 677 27.18 9.11 30.08
C THR A 677 27.72 7.70 29.94
N VAL A 678 27.06 6.82 29.18
CA VAL A 678 27.52 5.44 28.97
C VAL A 678 28.82 5.38 28.19
N ASP A 679 29.01 6.25 27.19
CA ASP A 679 30.24 6.30 26.40
C ASP A 679 31.42 6.91 27.17
N SER A 680 31.16 7.82 28.14
CA SER A 680 32.19 8.41 29.01
C SER A 680 32.60 7.52 30.18
N SER A 681 31.78 6.55 30.55
CA SER A 681 32.05 5.58 31.63
C SER A 681 32.92 4.38 31.18
N LYS A 682 33.20 4.29 29.89
CA LYS A 682 34.09 3.30 29.26
C LYS A 682 35.42 3.92 28.82
#